data_8abba64ed46573f9d23f84174e4e54f3
#
_entry.id   8abba64ed46573f9d23f84174e4e54f3
#
_cell.length_a   1.000
_cell.length_b   1.000
_cell.length_c   1.000
_cell.angle_alpha   90.00
_cell.angle_beta   90.00
_cell.angle_gamma   90.00
#
_symmetry.space_group_name_H-M   'P 1'
#
loop_
_entity.id
_entity.type
_entity.pdbx_description
1 polymer ?
#
loop_
_entity_poly.entity_id
_entity_poly.type
_entity_poly.pdbx_seq_one_letter_code
_entity_poly.pdbx_strand_id
1 'polypeptide(L)'
;MRFTLTTLAVSVALIAGCSNQGTPTMTQYSQSQIVAQQTQAPVAKKIPHAMTIHGDTRVDNYYWMRDDERKDPEILQHLEQENQYSETVLKHTEALQNELFEEIKGRIAKDDNSVPVRKGNYFYSSEVTGDNEYEVHLRAKDFAGKDKQVILDVNELAKEHEFFSIGGLYVSPNENLLAYGEDTLSRRVYTIKIKNLTTGNYLQDEIEGASSAVAWQNDNNAFYYIKKDPQTLLGYQVYRHVLGTPQSSDELIFEETDSAYYTSLSKSKDGDEVYIWHSSTETSGVSIIDANNPKAKAEPFYPREDGIEYSISKLDNWYYIYTNYQAVNFRLMKVKQEEMHDRSKWQDVIAADDNTQLVDFELFDDHLVYEQRSNGLASVTVRQLSTGKEFPLTFNDDAFAAYLTGNFELDNKKVRIYYSSLTTPGTYYDFDLKTGESEIMKQTPVLGDFDADNYQSERIMIKARDGKEVPVSLVYRKDLFKKDGTNPLYQYGYGSYGATIEPTFGSARLSLLDRGFVFAIAHIRGSEMLGRPWYEDGKKLTKQNTFNDFIDVTKGLVEQGYGAKDKVFAVGGSAGGLLMGAIINQAPELYRGIGAHVPFVDVVTTMLDESIPLTTNEYDEWGNPNNKTYYDYMLSYSPYDNVKAQNYPNMLVTTGLHDSQVQYFEPMKWVAKLREMKTDDNVLLFKTDMEAGHGGASSFKRL
;
A
#
# COMPACT_ATOMS: atom_id res chain seq x y z
N MET A 1 0.31 -4.06 -2.86
CA MET A 1 -0.30 -3.58 -1.59
C MET A 1 -1.61 -4.33 -1.35
N ARG A 2 -1.59 -5.39 -0.56
CA ARG A 2 -2.80 -6.20 -0.31
C ARG A 2 -3.39 -5.82 1.06
N PHE A 3 -4.18 -4.77 1.08
CA PHE A 3 -4.92 -4.30 2.25
C PHE A 3 -6.38 -4.69 2.10
N THR A 4 -6.86 -5.87 2.35
CA THR A 4 -8.28 -5.96 2.03
C THR A 4 -9.15 -7.02 2.71
N LEU A 5 -8.67 -8.09 3.25
CA LEU A 5 -9.59 -9.18 3.58
C LEU A 5 -10.06 -9.19 5.05
N THR A 6 -9.20 -9.02 6.00
CA THR A 6 -9.56 -9.00 7.45
C THR A 6 -10.43 -7.80 7.83
N THR A 7 -10.22 -6.69 7.13
CA THR A 7 -10.92 -5.43 7.33
C THR A 7 -12.40 -5.51 6.97
N LEU A 8 -12.75 -6.33 5.99
CA LEU A 8 -14.12 -6.40 5.48
C LEU A 8 -15.03 -7.21 6.39
N ALA A 9 -14.58 -8.35 6.89
CA ALA A 9 -15.40 -9.23 7.73
C ALA A 9 -15.81 -8.57 9.06
N VAL A 10 -14.88 -7.85 9.69
CA VAL A 10 -15.16 -7.17 10.98
C VAL A 10 -15.97 -5.89 10.77
N SER A 11 -15.72 -5.16 9.66
CA SER A 11 -16.54 -3.98 9.31
C SER A 11 -18.00 -4.36 9.01
N VAL A 12 -18.23 -5.50 8.38
CA VAL A 12 -19.59 -6.01 8.09
C VAL A 12 -20.32 -6.46 9.37
N ALA A 13 -19.60 -6.99 10.35
CA ALA A 13 -20.21 -7.39 11.63
C ALA A 13 -20.82 -6.21 12.40
N LEU A 14 -20.24 -5.00 12.29
CA LEU A 14 -20.84 -3.77 12.83
C LEU A 14 -22.10 -3.33 12.06
N ILE A 15 -22.19 -3.69 10.79
CA ILE A 15 -23.26 -3.28 9.87
C ILE A 15 -24.52 -4.14 10.05
N ALA A 16 -24.36 -5.44 10.29
CA ALA A 16 -25.47 -6.40 10.34
C ALA A 16 -26.36 -6.28 11.58
N GLY A 17 -25.92 -5.61 12.64
CA GLY A 17 -26.75 -5.32 13.82
C GLY A 17 -27.92 -4.35 13.60
N CYS A 18 -28.12 -3.86 12.35
CA CYS A 18 -29.07 -2.77 12.05
C CYS A 18 -30.31 -3.17 11.23
N SER A 19 -30.56 -4.45 10.94
CA SER A 19 -31.73 -4.86 10.15
C SER A 19 -32.88 -5.36 11.04
N ASN A 20 -33.71 -4.45 11.54
CA ASN A 20 -35.09 -4.75 11.91
C ASN A 20 -35.99 -3.58 11.49
N GLN A 21 -36.96 -3.86 10.63
CA GLN A 21 -38.00 -2.90 10.22
C GLN A 21 -39.08 -2.80 11.29
N GLY A 22 -39.26 -1.62 11.85
CA GLY A 22 -40.35 -1.30 12.77
C GLY A 22 -40.46 0.21 12.98
N THR A 23 -41.67 0.74 12.91
CA THR A 23 -42.19 2.10 13.01
C THR A 23 -41.46 3.04 14.01
N PRO A 24 -41.40 4.36 13.76
CA PRO A 24 -40.55 5.31 14.45
C PRO A 24 -41.17 5.80 15.77
N THR A 25 -40.83 5.18 16.88
CA THR A 25 -40.88 5.78 18.20
C THR A 25 -40.02 4.96 19.17
N MET A 26 -38.97 5.55 19.65
CA MET A 26 -37.87 5.12 20.50
C MET A 26 -36.61 4.85 19.68
N THR A 27 -35.51 5.47 20.08
CA THR A 27 -34.15 5.16 19.62
C THR A 27 -33.87 3.70 19.97
N GLN A 28 -34.05 2.80 18.98
CA GLN A 28 -33.81 1.39 19.22
C GLN A 28 -32.30 1.17 19.12
N TYR A 29 -31.67 0.94 20.26
CA TYR A 29 -30.25 0.58 20.32
C TYR A 29 -30.00 -0.72 19.58
N SER A 30 -28.90 -0.79 18.84
CA SER A 30 -28.40 -2.05 18.27
C SER A 30 -28.00 -3.00 19.40
N GLN A 31 -27.93 -4.30 19.11
CA GLN A 31 -27.49 -5.28 20.11
C GLN A 31 -26.09 -4.96 20.62
N SER A 32 -25.18 -4.51 19.75
CA SER A 32 -23.83 -4.07 20.15
C SER A 32 -23.86 -2.88 21.10
N GLN A 33 -24.73 -1.89 20.88
CA GLN A 33 -24.89 -0.76 21.79
C GLN A 33 -25.43 -1.20 23.17
N ILE A 34 -26.39 -2.10 23.19
CA ILE A 34 -26.94 -2.65 24.46
C ILE A 34 -25.83 -3.37 25.23
N VAL A 35 -25.06 -4.23 24.59
CA VAL A 35 -23.96 -4.96 25.24
C VAL A 35 -22.88 -3.99 25.71
N ALA A 36 -22.51 -3.00 24.88
CA ALA A 36 -21.51 -1.99 25.24
C ALA A 36 -21.90 -1.17 26.46
N GLN A 37 -23.19 -0.82 26.60
CA GLN A 37 -23.72 -0.12 27.81
C GLN A 37 -23.70 -1.00 29.07
N GLN A 38 -23.84 -2.31 28.92
CA GLN A 38 -23.81 -3.29 30.02
C GLN A 38 -22.40 -3.73 30.40
N THR A 39 -21.42 -3.50 29.51
CA THR A 39 -20.02 -3.90 29.67
C THR A 39 -19.18 -2.64 29.95
N GLN A 40 -18.41 -2.68 31.04
CA GLN A 40 -17.52 -1.56 31.34
C GLN A 40 -16.37 -1.49 30.30
N ALA A 41 -16.35 -0.42 29.51
CA ALA A 41 -15.25 -0.15 28.59
C ALA A 41 -13.95 0.15 29.37
N PRO A 42 -12.77 -0.24 28.86
CA PRO A 42 -11.50 0.12 29.47
C PRO A 42 -11.35 1.64 29.60
N VAL A 43 -10.85 2.09 30.74
CA VAL A 43 -10.58 3.51 31.01
C VAL A 43 -9.10 3.69 31.24
N ALA A 44 -8.46 4.44 30.35
CA ALA A 44 -7.04 4.76 30.46
C ALA A 44 -6.80 5.82 31.55
N LYS A 45 -5.75 5.65 32.35
CA LYS A 45 -5.31 6.68 33.29
C LYS A 45 -4.83 7.92 32.55
N LYS A 46 -4.98 9.08 33.19
CA LYS A 46 -4.48 10.35 32.65
C LYS A 46 -3.20 10.76 33.36
N ILE A 47 -2.13 10.95 32.60
CA ILE A 47 -0.87 11.51 33.08
C ILE A 47 -0.54 12.70 32.19
N PRO A 48 -0.81 13.93 32.64
CA PRO A 48 -0.56 15.11 31.80
C PRO A 48 0.89 15.24 31.38
N HIS A 49 1.13 15.34 30.08
CA HIS A 49 2.42 15.60 29.49
C HIS A 49 2.33 16.87 28.65
N ALA A 50 3.03 17.92 29.07
CA ALA A 50 3.02 19.21 28.38
C ALA A 50 4.14 19.28 27.34
N MET A 51 3.78 19.66 26.11
CA MET A 51 4.69 19.86 24.98
C MET A 51 4.55 21.29 24.47
N THR A 52 5.63 22.06 24.53
CA THR A 52 5.63 23.48 24.14
C THR A 52 6.53 23.73 22.94
N ILE A 53 5.95 24.26 21.89
CA ILE A 53 6.67 24.71 20.68
C ILE A 53 5.97 25.97 20.10
N HIS A 54 6.72 26.87 19.49
CA HIS A 54 6.19 28.11 18.88
C HIS A 54 5.36 28.99 19.79
N GLY A 55 5.55 28.88 21.12
CA GLY A 55 4.75 29.60 22.12
C GLY A 55 3.38 28.96 22.40
N ASP A 56 3.05 27.82 21.79
CA ASP A 56 1.88 27.01 22.04
C ASP A 56 2.22 25.82 22.94
N THR A 57 1.33 25.48 23.87
CA THR A 57 1.49 24.33 24.77
C THR A 57 0.33 23.37 24.61
N ARG A 58 0.63 22.18 24.09
CA ARG A 58 -0.33 21.06 24.06
C ARG A 58 -0.14 20.18 25.28
N VAL A 59 -1.23 19.68 25.84
CA VAL A 59 -1.21 18.73 26.95
C VAL A 59 -1.78 17.41 26.46
N ASP A 60 -0.97 16.36 26.50
CA ASP A 60 -1.35 15.00 26.15
C ASP A 60 -1.45 14.14 27.42
N ASN A 61 -2.66 13.75 27.78
CA ASN A 61 -2.92 12.91 28.96
C ASN A 61 -2.53 11.45 28.76
N TYR A 62 -2.30 11.03 27.52
CA TYR A 62 -2.09 9.65 27.10
C TYR A 62 -0.70 9.40 26.49
N TYR A 63 0.20 10.38 26.55
CA TYR A 63 1.58 10.26 26.04
C TYR A 63 2.34 9.06 26.63
N TRP A 64 2.01 8.67 27.88
CA TRP A 64 2.58 7.52 28.59
C TRP A 64 2.32 6.17 27.90
N MET A 65 1.40 6.08 26.96
CA MET A 65 1.10 4.85 26.20
C MET A 65 2.19 4.47 25.18
N ARG A 66 3.18 5.34 24.97
CA ARG A 66 4.31 5.03 24.10
C ARG A 66 5.34 4.18 24.84
N ASP A 67 5.60 3.00 24.32
CA ASP A 67 6.72 2.15 24.66
C ASP A 67 7.33 1.57 23.39
N ASP A 68 8.50 2.09 23.00
CA ASP A 68 9.18 1.69 21.76
C ASP A 68 9.69 0.24 21.82
N GLU A 69 9.90 -0.30 23.05
CA GLU A 69 10.27 -1.71 23.25
C GLU A 69 9.09 -2.67 23.25
N ARG A 70 7.85 -2.17 23.44
CA ARG A 70 6.62 -2.96 23.48
C ARG A 70 6.58 -4.02 24.57
N LYS A 71 7.10 -3.68 25.75
CA LYS A 71 7.27 -4.60 26.88
C LYS A 71 6.61 -4.11 28.16
N ASP A 72 6.16 -2.85 28.21
CA ASP A 72 5.51 -2.28 29.39
C ASP A 72 4.24 -3.08 29.72
N PRO A 73 4.19 -3.75 30.88
CA PRO A 73 3.07 -4.63 31.24
C PRO A 73 1.75 -3.89 31.39
N GLU A 74 1.76 -2.60 31.77
CA GLU A 74 0.55 -1.81 31.90
C GLU A 74 -0.07 -1.48 30.54
N ILE A 75 0.78 -1.14 29.57
CA ILE A 75 0.36 -0.89 28.19
C ILE A 75 -0.19 -2.17 27.57
N LEU A 76 0.56 -3.28 27.66
CA LEU A 76 0.13 -4.57 27.11
C LEU A 76 -1.20 -5.03 27.75
N GLN A 77 -1.35 -4.86 29.06
CA GLN A 77 -2.60 -5.19 29.74
C GLN A 77 -3.78 -4.32 29.25
N HIS A 78 -3.56 -3.04 29.00
CA HIS A 78 -4.62 -2.16 28.50
C HIS A 78 -5.05 -2.57 27.07
N LEU A 79 -4.12 -2.90 26.20
CA LEU A 79 -4.41 -3.42 24.85
C LEU A 79 -5.23 -4.71 24.92
N GLU A 80 -4.87 -5.63 25.82
CA GLU A 80 -5.60 -6.88 26.02
C GLU A 80 -7.02 -6.63 26.55
N GLN A 81 -7.20 -5.67 27.47
CA GLN A 81 -8.53 -5.28 27.96
C GLN A 81 -9.41 -4.70 26.84
N GLU A 82 -8.84 -3.90 25.92
CA GLU A 82 -9.54 -3.41 24.74
C GLU A 82 -9.96 -4.53 23.80
N ASN A 83 -9.08 -5.52 23.58
CA ASN A 83 -9.40 -6.71 22.81
C ASN A 83 -10.57 -7.49 23.43
N GLN A 84 -10.52 -7.76 24.73
CA GLN A 84 -11.58 -8.47 25.48
C GLN A 84 -12.91 -7.70 25.45
N TYR A 85 -12.86 -6.38 25.60
CA TYR A 85 -14.05 -5.54 25.49
C TYR A 85 -14.67 -5.64 24.10
N SER A 86 -13.86 -5.51 23.05
CA SER A 86 -14.30 -5.62 21.64
C SER A 86 -14.92 -6.98 21.35
N GLU A 87 -14.29 -8.06 21.79
CA GLU A 87 -14.81 -9.42 21.64
C GLU A 87 -16.16 -9.61 22.37
N THR A 88 -16.26 -9.09 23.59
CA THR A 88 -17.51 -9.16 24.36
C THR A 88 -18.66 -8.43 23.66
N VAL A 89 -18.41 -7.21 23.17
CA VAL A 89 -19.42 -6.40 22.48
C VAL A 89 -19.83 -7.04 21.15
N LEU A 90 -18.92 -7.66 20.43
CA LEU A 90 -19.18 -8.29 19.14
C LEU A 90 -19.61 -9.76 19.23
N LYS A 91 -19.60 -10.38 20.39
CA LYS A 91 -19.89 -11.82 20.54
C LYS A 91 -21.21 -12.26 19.89
N HIS A 92 -22.24 -11.43 19.94
CA HIS A 92 -23.55 -11.72 19.34
C HIS A 92 -23.50 -11.77 17.81
N THR A 93 -22.43 -11.28 17.17
CA THR A 93 -22.22 -11.31 15.73
C THR A 93 -21.37 -12.50 15.27
N GLU A 94 -20.89 -13.36 16.18
CA GLU A 94 -19.97 -14.45 15.90
C GLU A 94 -20.48 -15.39 14.79
N ALA A 95 -21.78 -15.71 14.81
CA ALA A 95 -22.39 -16.54 13.75
C ALA A 95 -22.29 -15.89 12.35
N LEU A 96 -22.54 -14.58 12.27
CA LEU A 96 -22.39 -13.82 11.03
C LEU A 96 -20.91 -13.67 10.62
N GLN A 97 -20.01 -13.47 11.58
CA GLN A 97 -18.57 -13.42 11.29
C GLN A 97 -18.10 -14.74 10.66
N ASN A 98 -18.49 -15.88 11.25
CA ASN A 98 -18.19 -17.21 10.73
C ASN A 98 -18.80 -17.44 9.35
N GLU A 99 -20.05 -17.04 9.13
CA GLU A 99 -20.70 -17.13 7.82
C GLU A 99 -19.93 -16.32 6.77
N LEU A 100 -19.59 -15.08 7.06
CA LEU A 100 -18.82 -14.21 6.16
C LEU A 100 -17.41 -14.74 5.89
N PHE A 101 -16.76 -15.26 6.91
CA PHE A 101 -15.43 -15.87 6.79
C PHE A 101 -15.47 -17.06 5.82
N GLU A 102 -16.40 -18.00 6.04
CA GLU A 102 -16.52 -19.17 5.17
C GLU A 102 -16.97 -18.80 3.74
N GLU A 103 -17.83 -17.79 3.61
CA GLU A 103 -18.27 -17.26 2.31
C GLU A 103 -17.10 -16.63 1.54
N ILE A 104 -16.30 -15.78 2.19
CA ILE A 104 -15.12 -15.13 1.58
C ILE A 104 -14.06 -16.16 1.24
N LYS A 105 -13.75 -17.05 2.18
CA LYS A 105 -12.76 -18.13 2.01
C LYS A 105 -13.20 -19.10 0.89
N GLY A 106 -14.50 -19.41 0.83
CA GLY A 106 -15.06 -20.30 -0.17
C GLY A 106 -14.95 -19.80 -1.63
N ARG A 107 -14.73 -18.49 -1.83
CA ARG A 107 -14.47 -17.90 -3.15
C ARG A 107 -13.02 -18.02 -3.60
N ILE A 108 -12.10 -18.35 -2.70
CA ILE A 108 -10.66 -18.44 -2.97
C ILE A 108 -10.32 -19.88 -3.34
N ALA A 109 -9.65 -20.07 -4.47
CA ALA A 109 -9.16 -21.40 -4.85
C ALA A 109 -8.06 -21.83 -3.88
N LYS A 110 -8.17 -23.06 -3.35
CA LYS A 110 -7.17 -23.64 -2.44
C LYS A 110 -5.85 -23.92 -3.15
N ASP A 111 -5.96 -24.40 -4.39
CA ASP A 111 -4.80 -24.63 -5.23
C ASP A 111 -4.70 -23.48 -6.24
N ASP A 112 -3.62 -22.76 -6.17
CA ASP A 112 -3.36 -21.63 -7.06
C ASP A 112 -1.86 -21.54 -7.39
N ASN A 113 -1.57 -21.11 -8.60
CA ASN A 113 -0.21 -20.93 -9.09
C ASN A 113 -0.06 -19.61 -9.83
N SER A 114 1.10 -18.98 -9.72
CA SER A 114 1.42 -17.81 -10.51
C SER A 114 1.69 -18.18 -11.97
N VAL A 115 1.52 -17.20 -12.88
CA VAL A 115 1.99 -17.36 -14.26
C VAL A 115 3.51 -17.33 -14.26
N PRO A 116 4.21 -18.34 -14.86
CA PRO A 116 5.66 -18.34 -14.89
C PRO A 116 6.24 -17.12 -15.59
N VAL A 117 7.31 -16.56 -15.03
CA VAL A 117 8.05 -15.44 -15.58
C VAL A 117 9.48 -15.83 -15.92
N ARG A 118 9.96 -15.48 -17.11
CA ARG A 118 11.33 -15.76 -17.51
C ARG A 118 12.30 -14.77 -16.88
N LYS A 119 13.37 -15.29 -16.28
CA LYS A 119 14.51 -14.53 -15.81
C LYS A 119 15.77 -15.36 -16.00
N GLY A 120 16.67 -14.90 -16.88
CA GLY A 120 17.82 -15.67 -17.31
C GLY A 120 17.41 -16.96 -18.02
N ASN A 121 17.97 -18.08 -17.58
CA ASN A 121 17.74 -19.41 -18.16
C ASN A 121 16.56 -20.17 -17.55
N TYR A 122 15.81 -19.56 -16.62
CA TYR A 122 14.71 -20.22 -15.92
C TYR A 122 13.42 -19.43 -16.02
N PHE A 123 12.31 -20.16 -15.86
CA PHE A 123 11.00 -19.65 -15.58
C PHE A 123 10.69 -19.82 -14.09
N TYR A 124 10.39 -18.72 -13.40
CA TYR A 124 10.09 -18.68 -11.98
C TYR A 124 8.59 -18.59 -11.77
N SER A 125 8.10 -19.33 -10.79
CA SER A 125 6.68 -19.34 -10.40
C SER A 125 6.53 -19.60 -8.90
N SER A 126 5.31 -19.41 -8.41
CA SER A 126 4.92 -19.83 -7.07
C SER A 126 3.63 -20.63 -7.12
N GLU A 127 3.44 -21.50 -6.14
CA GLU A 127 2.20 -22.25 -5.98
C GLU A 127 1.80 -22.32 -4.50
N VAL A 128 0.48 -22.30 -4.26
CA VAL A 128 -0.12 -22.65 -2.98
C VAL A 128 -0.98 -23.87 -3.23
N THR A 129 -0.82 -24.93 -2.45
CA THR A 129 -1.54 -26.19 -2.65
C THR A 129 -2.12 -26.72 -1.34
N GLY A 130 -3.33 -27.29 -1.42
CA GLY A 130 -3.99 -27.94 -0.29
C GLY A 130 -4.27 -27.00 0.89
N ASP A 131 -3.72 -27.35 2.04
CA ASP A 131 -3.87 -26.58 3.29
C ASP A 131 -2.65 -25.68 3.60
N ASN A 132 -1.77 -25.49 2.63
CA ASN A 132 -0.64 -24.57 2.77
C ASN A 132 -1.11 -23.13 2.98
N GLU A 133 -0.47 -22.43 3.91
CA GLU A 133 -0.76 -21.02 4.20
C GLU A 133 0.14 -20.04 3.45
N TYR A 134 1.28 -20.53 2.96
CA TYR A 134 2.29 -19.74 2.25
C TYR A 134 2.61 -20.34 0.89
N GLU A 135 3.25 -19.52 0.05
CA GLU A 135 3.71 -19.94 -1.27
C GLU A 135 4.93 -20.87 -1.18
N VAL A 136 4.99 -21.81 -2.12
CA VAL A 136 6.18 -22.55 -2.48
C VAL A 136 6.74 -21.95 -3.76
N HIS A 137 7.97 -21.45 -3.72
CA HIS A 137 8.63 -20.83 -4.87
C HIS A 137 9.40 -21.85 -5.69
N LEU A 138 9.25 -21.77 -7.00
CA LEU A 138 9.70 -22.76 -7.97
C LEU A 138 10.46 -22.12 -9.10
N ARG A 139 11.30 -22.93 -9.75
CA ARG A 139 11.86 -22.60 -11.08
C ARG A 139 11.89 -23.83 -11.99
N ALA A 140 11.80 -23.61 -13.29
CA ALA A 140 11.89 -24.65 -14.32
C ALA A 140 12.64 -24.15 -15.55
N LYS A 141 13.14 -25.07 -16.39
CA LYS A 141 13.84 -24.73 -17.64
C LYS A 141 12.88 -24.34 -18.76
N ASP A 142 11.61 -24.66 -18.65
CA ASP A 142 10.59 -24.32 -19.64
C ASP A 142 9.34 -23.72 -19.00
N PHE A 143 8.53 -23.04 -19.80
CA PHE A 143 7.32 -22.37 -19.38
C PHE A 143 6.26 -23.34 -18.80
N ALA A 144 6.24 -24.59 -19.31
CA ALA A 144 5.27 -25.60 -18.87
C ALA A 144 5.58 -26.15 -17.47
N GLY A 145 6.76 -25.81 -16.90
CA GLY A 145 7.15 -26.26 -15.56
C GLY A 145 7.51 -27.73 -15.49
N LYS A 146 7.96 -28.32 -16.61
CA LYS A 146 8.48 -29.68 -16.60
C LYS A 146 9.75 -29.73 -15.78
N ASP A 147 9.85 -30.72 -14.87
CA ASP A 147 11.00 -30.88 -13.98
C ASP A 147 11.25 -29.62 -13.09
N LYS A 148 10.19 -29.00 -12.57
CA LYS A 148 10.29 -27.85 -11.68
C LYS A 148 11.06 -28.17 -10.40
N GLN A 149 11.93 -27.24 -10.01
CA GLN A 149 12.70 -27.27 -8.77
C GLN A 149 12.09 -26.35 -7.73
N VAL A 150 11.90 -26.84 -6.50
CA VAL A 150 11.58 -26.00 -5.35
C VAL A 150 12.83 -25.20 -4.97
N ILE A 151 12.75 -23.87 -5.03
CA ILE A 151 13.83 -22.99 -4.59
C ILE A 151 13.64 -22.52 -3.15
N LEU A 152 12.38 -22.30 -2.73
CA LEU A 152 12.06 -21.93 -1.35
C LEU A 152 10.63 -22.38 -0.99
N ASP A 153 10.49 -23.09 0.13
CA ASP A 153 9.21 -23.44 0.72
C ASP A 153 8.99 -22.58 1.98
N VAL A 154 8.13 -21.58 1.86
CA VAL A 154 7.87 -20.64 2.96
C VAL A 154 7.07 -21.30 4.09
N ASN A 155 6.29 -22.37 3.81
CA ASN A 155 5.57 -23.11 4.84
C ASN A 155 6.52 -23.81 5.82
N GLU A 156 7.63 -24.35 5.30
CA GLU A 156 8.65 -24.97 6.16
C GLU A 156 9.36 -23.95 7.05
N LEU A 157 9.63 -22.75 6.52
CA LEU A 157 10.30 -21.69 7.26
C LEU A 157 9.41 -21.05 8.34
N ALA A 158 8.12 -20.97 8.08
CA ALA A 158 7.17 -20.32 8.97
C ALA A 158 6.73 -21.15 10.19
N LYS A 159 7.03 -22.45 10.25
CA LYS A 159 6.49 -23.40 11.25
C LYS A 159 6.65 -22.99 12.71
N GLU A 160 7.77 -22.37 13.03
CA GLU A 160 8.12 -21.99 14.42
C GLU A 160 7.77 -20.52 14.74
N HIS A 161 7.02 -19.83 13.84
CA HIS A 161 6.76 -18.40 13.96
C HIS A 161 5.27 -18.11 13.96
N GLU A 162 4.83 -17.21 14.85
CA GLU A 162 3.46 -16.66 14.82
C GLU A 162 3.26 -15.71 13.66
N PHE A 163 4.28 -14.91 13.33
CA PHE A 163 4.37 -14.11 12.12
C PHE A 163 5.60 -14.49 11.33
N PHE A 164 5.47 -14.66 10.02
CA PHE A 164 6.58 -14.91 9.13
C PHE A 164 6.35 -14.25 7.77
N SER A 165 7.35 -13.55 7.29
CA SER A 165 7.31 -12.92 5.95
C SER A 165 8.69 -13.01 5.31
N ILE A 166 8.73 -13.34 4.03
CA ILE A 166 9.94 -13.22 3.22
C ILE A 166 9.94 -11.90 2.45
N GLY A 167 11.11 -11.32 2.27
CA GLY A 167 11.34 -10.14 1.44
C GLY A 167 12.34 -10.44 0.35
N GLY A 168 11.89 -10.28 -0.91
CA GLY A 168 12.71 -10.48 -2.09
C GLY A 168 13.13 -11.93 -2.33
N LEU A 169 13.43 -12.23 -3.58
CA LEU A 169 14.06 -13.48 -4.03
C LEU A 169 15.08 -13.11 -5.08
N TYR A 170 16.36 -13.11 -4.71
CA TYR A 170 17.44 -12.61 -5.55
C TYR A 170 18.39 -13.74 -5.90
N VAL A 171 18.20 -14.29 -7.11
CA VAL A 171 19.07 -15.34 -7.63
C VAL A 171 20.37 -14.73 -8.15
N SER A 172 21.51 -15.37 -7.84
CA SER A 172 22.82 -14.94 -8.33
C SER A 172 22.92 -15.04 -9.86
N PRO A 173 23.80 -14.26 -10.53
CA PRO A 173 23.94 -14.27 -11.99
C PRO A 173 24.22 -15.66 -12.59
N ASN A 174 24.94 -16.53 -11.87
CA ASN A 174 25.18 -17.92 -12.29
C ASN A 174 24.03 -18.88 -11.93
N GLU A 175 22.94 -18.37 -11.35
CA GLU A 175 21.71 -19.10 -11.01
C GLU A 175 21.89 -20.21 -9.95
N ASN A 176 23.00 -20.21 -9.19
CA ASN A 176 23.30 -21.23 -8.20
C ASN A 176 22.95 -20.84 -6.75
N LEU A 177 22.81 -19.55 -6.45
CA LEU A 177 22.55 -19.07 -5.12
C LEU A 177 21.25 -18.25 -5.10
N LEU A 178 20.52 -18.32 -4.01
CA LEU A 178 19.33 -17.51 -3.73
C LEU A 178 19.57 -16.72 -2.45
N ALA A 179 19.51 -15.39 -2.53
CA ALA A 179 19.45 -14.51 -1.37
C ALA A 179 18.00 -14.08 -1.14
N TYR A 180 17.54 -14.09 0.12
CA TYR A 180 16.23 -13.61 0.51
C TYR A 180 16.26 -13.11 1.97
N GLY A 181 15.32 -12.27 2.35
CA GLY A 181 15.20 -11.77 3.72
C GLY A 181 14.07 -12.43 4.49
N GLU A 182 14.25 -12.65 5.80
CA GLU A 182 13.23 -13.13 6.73
C GLU A 182 12.87 -12.03 7.74
N ASP A 183 11.57 -11.73 7.88
CA ASP A 183 11.00 -10.91 8.95
C ASP A 183 10.05 -11.76 9.79
N THR A 184 10.37 -11.92 11.06
CA THR A 184 9.60 -12.74 12.02
C THR A 184 8.81 -11.91 13.03
N LEU A 185 8.83 -10.55 12.89
CA LEU A 185 8.19 -9.62 13.82
C LEU A 185 7.24 -8.61 13.15
N SER A 186 7.09 -8.65 11.82
CA SER A 186 6.30 -7.67 11.07
C SER A 186 6.80 -6.22 11.18
N ARG A 187 8.11 -6.04 11.39
CA ARG A 187 8.73 -4.71 11.50
C ARG A 187 9.51 -4.29 10.26
N ARG A 188 9.48 -5.13 9.19
CA ARG A 188 10.23 -4.89 7.95
C ARG A 188 11.74 -4.73 8.17
N VAL A 189 12.25 -5.37 9.21
CA VAL A 189 13.69 -5.57 9.47
C VAL A 189 13.99 -7.04 9.20
N TYR A 190 14.90 -7.28 8.27
CA TYR A 190 15.14 -8.61 7.74
C TYR A 190 16.50 -9.15 8.14
N THR A 191 16.55 -10.47 8.27
CA THR A 191 17.80 -11.23 8.23
C THR A 191 17.92 -11.83 6.84
N ILE A 192 18.97 -11.45 6.09
CA ILE A 192 19.22 -12.01 4.76
C ILE A 192 19.94 -13.35 4.92
N LYS A 193 19.42 -14.37 4.25
CA LYS A 193 19.98 -15.72 4.17
C LYS A 193 20.30 -16.13 2.75
N ILE A 194 21.30 -17.00 2.59
CA ILE A 194 21.78 -17.46 1.29
C ILE A 194 21.61 -18.97 1.18
N LYS A 195 20.84 -19.40 0.18
CA LYS A 195 20.61 -20.83 -0.10
C LYS A 195 21.33 -21.24 -1.39
N ASN A 196 22.06 -22.34 -1.34
CA ASN A 196 22.64 -22.97 -2.52
C ASN A 196 21.56 -23.80 -3.22
N LEU A 197 21.18 -23.43 -4.42
CA LEU A 197 20.10 -24.06 -5.19
C LEU A 197 20.48 -25.41 -5.80
N THR A 198 21.78 -25.71 -5.91
CA THR A 198 22.27 -27.01 -6.39
C THR A 198 22.23 -28.08 -5.30
N THR A 199 22.65 -27.72 -4.08
CA THR A 199 22.73 -28.65 -2.96
C THR A 199 21.50 -28.60 -2.04
N GLY A 200 20.75 -27.52 -2.07
CA GLY A 200 19.64 -27.24 -1.14
C GLY A 200 20.07 -26.73 0.23
N ASN A 201 21.38 -26.65 0.50
CA ASN A 201 21.91 -26.22 1.79
C ASN A 201 22.01 -24.69 1.89
N TYR A 202 21.93 -24.18 3.13
CA TYR A 202 22.21 -22.78 3.44
C TYR A 202 23.70 -22.54 3.61
N LEU A 203 24.17 -21.37 3.20
CA LEU A 203 25.51 -20.89 3.54
C LEU A 203 25.50 -20.39 5.00
N GLN A 204 26.69 -20.16 5.55
CA GLN A 204 26.84 -19.61 6.91
C GLN A 204 26.67 -18.09 6.95
N ASP A 205 26.54 -17.48 5.78
CA ASP A 205 26.40 -16.03 5.64
C ASP A 205 24.97 -15.63 6.05
N GLU A 206 24.87 -14.86 7.12
CA GLU A 206 23.63 -14.24 7.61
C GLU A 206 23.87 -12.75 7.82
N ILE A 207 22.97 -11.92 7.28
CA ILE A 207 23.05 -10.47 7.41
C ILE A 207 21.85 -9.96 8.20
N GLU A 208 22.10 -9.49 9.40
CA GLU A 208 21.09 -9.01 10.32
C GLU A 208 20.86 -7.49 10.19
N GLY A 209 19.66 -7.03 10.57
CA GLY A 209 19.30 -5.60 10.61
C GLY A 209 19.25 -4.94 9.23
N ALA A 210 18.86 -5.70 8.21
CA ALA A 210 18.85 -5.25 6.83
C ALA A 210 17.43 -4.93 6.31
N SER A 211 17.36 -4.24 5.17
CA SER A 211 16.19 -4.32 4.29
C SER A 211 16.22 -5.64 3.51
N SER A 212 15.12 -5.98 2.85
CA SER A 212 15.07 -7.23 2.06
C SER A 212 15.81 -7.14 0.72
N ALA A 213 16.20 -5.96 0.26
CA ALA A 213 16.80 -5.75 -1.05
C ALA A 213 18.24 -6.26 -1.11
N VAL A 214 18.55 -7.01 -2.17
CA VAL A 214 19.89 -7.54 -2.48
C VAL A 214 20.20 -7.31 -3.95
N ALA A 215 21.42 -6.88 -4.25
CA ALA A 215 21.93 -6.78 -5.61
C ALA A 215 23.25 -7.56 -5.75
N TRP A 216 23.27 -8.61 -6.56
CA TRP A 216 24.43 -9.45 -6.77
C TRP A 216 25.47 -8.79 -7.68
N GLN A 217 26.76 -8.94 -7.35
CA GLN A 217 27.85 -8.74 -8.29
C GLN A 217 27.88 -9.88 -9.33
N ASN A 218 28.38 -9.58 -10.53
CA ASN A 218 28.39 -10.55 -11.62
C ASN A 218 29.44 -11.67 -11.47
N ASP A 219 30.42 -11.49 -10.56
CA ASP A 219 31.37 -12.54 -10.19
C ASP A 219 30.78 -13.63 -9.24
N ASN A 220 29.55 -13.41 -8.74
CA ASN A 220 28.82 -14.28 -7.82
C ASN A 220 29.47 -14.49 -6.44
N ASN A 221 30.49 -13.70 -6.11
CA ASN A 221 31.21 -13.83 -4.83
C ASN A 221 30.77 -12.81 -3.78
N ALA A 222 30.02 -11.81 -4.21
CA ALA A 222 29.56 -10.75 -3.33
C ALA A 222 28.20 -10.18 -3.76
N PHE A 223 27.54 -9.50 -2.83
CA PHE A 223 26.31 -8.75 -3.09
C PHE A 223 26.27 -7.47 -2.27
N TYR A 224 25.42 -6.54 -2.69
CA TYR A 224 25.11 -5.33 -1.96
C TYR A 224 23.80 -5.50 -1.20
N TYR A 225 23.72 -4.91 0.00
CA TYR A 225 22.53 -4.86 0.84
C TYR A 225 22.41 -3.54 1.57
N ILE A 226 21.26 -3.27 2.14
CA ILE A 226 20.98 -2.02 2.87
C ILE A 226 20.84 -2.32 4.36
N LYS A 227 21.66 -1.65 5.17
CA LYS A 227 21.55 -1.67 6.63
C LYS A 227 20.54 -0.63 7.10
N LYS A 228 19.72 -1.01 8.07
CA LYS A 228 18.72 -0.14 8.67
C LYS A 228 19.17 0.41 10.02
N ASP A 229 18.75 1.63 10.31
CA ASP A 229 18.87 2.19 11.65
C ASP A 229 17.91 1.44 12.61
N PRO A 230 18.39 0.98 13.78
CA PRO A 230 17.57 0.16 14.67
C PRO A 230 16.44 0.95 15.37
N GLN A 231 16.53 2.27 15.48
CA GLN A 231 15.51 3.11 16.10
C GLN A 231 14.48 3.58 15.07
N THR A 232 14.95 4.24 14.01
CA THR A 232 14.08 4.84 13.00
C THR A 232 13.65 3.84 11.92
N LEU A 233 14.30 2.68 11.86
CA LEU A 233 14.10 1.63 10.83
C LEU A 233 14.40 2.10 9.40
N LEU A 234 15.02 3.29 9.25
CA LEU A 234 15.42 3.83 7.96
C LEU A 234 16.59 3.03 7.39
N GLY A 235 16.47 2.55 6.15
CA GLY A 235 17.59 2.05 5.38
C GLY A 235 18.42 3.21 4.85
N TYR A 236 19.70 3.29 5.18
CA TYR A 236 20.52 4.45 4.86
C TYR A 236 21.96 4.13 4.45
N GLN A 237 22.45 2.93 4.76
CA GLN A 237 23.81 2.50 4.40
C GLN A 237 23.77 1.30 3.47
N VAL A 238 24.51 1.36 2.37
CA VAL A 238 24.71 0.24 1.45
C VAL A 238 26.07 -0.36 1.73
N TYR A 239 26.08 -1.64 2.07
CA TYR A 239 27.29 -2.44 2.29
C TYR A 239 27.47 -3.47 1.17
N ARG A 240 28.71 -3.84 0.95
CA ARG A 240 29.12 -4.96 0.11
C ARG A 240 29.53 -6.12 1.01
N HIS A 241 28.83 -7.23 0.93
CA HIS A 241 29.15 -8.48 1.59
C HIS A 241 29.89 -9.44 0.66
N VAL A 242 31.00 -9.99 1.12
CA VAL A 242 31.75 -11.04 0.40
C VAL A 242 31.41 -12.39 1.03
N LEU A 243 30.95 -13.35 0.23
CA LEU A 243 30.55 -14.66 0.73
C LEU A 243 31.67 -15.35 1.52
N GLY A 244 31.31 -15.94 2.64
CA GLY A 244 32.23 -16.63 3.55
C GLY A 244 32.97 -15.73 4.49
N THR A 245 32.64 -14.44 4.56
CA THR A 245 33.21 -13.49 5.52
C THR A 245 32.15 -13.06 6.55
N PRO A 246 32.54 -12.65 7.77
CA PRO A 246 31.57 -12.16 8.75
C PRO A 246 31.03 -10.78 8.34
N GLN A 247 29.74 -10.51 8.64
CA GLN A 247 29.08 -9.22 8.38
C GLN A 247 29.87 -8.01 8.91
N SER A 248 30.57 -8.18 10.03
CA SER A 248 31.41 -7.13 10.63
C SER A 248 32.59 -6.67 9.78
N SER A 249 32.94 -7.43 8.74
CA SER A 249 34.02 -7.08 7.79
C SER A 249 33.50 -6.48 6.49
N ASP A 250 32.20 -6.24 6.37
CA ASP A 250 31.59 -5.71 5.15
C ASP A 250 32.02 -4.29 4.87
N GLU A 251 32.19 -3.98 3.60
CA GLU A 251 32.64 -2.69 3.12
C GLU A 251 31.46 -1.73 2.95
N LEU A 252 31.52 -0.55 3.58
CA LEU A 252 30.55 0.53 3.35
C LEU A 252 30.80 1.14 1.96
N ILE A 253 29.79 1.07 1.09
CA ILE A 253 29.84 1.56 -0.29
C ILE A 253 29.18 2.92 -0.45
N PHE A 254 28.05 3.13 0.25
CA PHE A 254 27.27 4.36 0.16
C PHE A 254 26.58 4.62 1.50
N GLU A 255 26.50 5.88 1.87
CA GLU A 255 25.73 6.32 3.04
C GLU A 255 24.87 7.53 2.67
N GLU A 256 23.55 7.40 2.89
CA GLU A 256 22.63 8.52 2.83
C GLU A 256 22.64 9.25 4.16
N THR A 257 23.10 10.47 4.15
CA THR A 257 23.24 11.29 5.37
C THR A 257 22.03 12.18 5.64
N ASP A 258 21.14 12.33 4.65
CA ASP A 258 19.90 13.06 4.79
C ASP A 258 18.76 12.08 5.12
N SER A 259 18.24 12.17 6.34
CA SER A 259 17.19 11.28 6.83
C SER A 259 15.82 11.47 6.16
N ALA A 260 15.65 12.47 5.27
CA ALA A 260 14.47 12.61 4.44
C ALA A 260 14.43 11.61 3.28
N TYR A 261 15.54 10.96 2.97
CA TYR A 261 15.66 10.07 1.82
C TYR A 261 15.62 8.59 2.19
N TYR A 262 14.82 7.84 1.44
CA TYR A 262 14.84 6.37 1.44
C TYR A 262 15.96 5.87 0.55
N THR A 263 16.63 4.79 0.96
CA THR A 263 17.62 4.09 0.14
C THR A 263 17.05 2.75 -0.32
N SER A 264 17.18 2.44 -1.60
CA SER A 264 16.82 1.14 -2.16
C SER A 264 17.83 0.66 -3.19
N LEU A 265 17.79 -0.64 -3.53
CA LEU A 265 18.70 -1.30 -4.46
C LEU A 265 17.94 -2.01 -5.57
N SER A 266 18.47 -1.93 -6.77
CA SER A 266 18.07 -2.78 -7.89
C SER A 266 19.24 -3.03 -8.84
N LYS A 267 19.01 -3.89 -9.82
CA LYS A 267 19.93 -4.12 -10.94
C LYS A 267 19.33 -3.62 -12.23
N SER A 268 20.18 -3.13 -13.15
CA SER A 268 19.74 -2.84 -14.52
C SER A 268 19.21 -4.10 -15.20
N LYS A 269 18.30 -3.94 -16.16
CA LYS A 269 17.65 -5.06 -16.84
C LYS A 269 18.65 -5.90 -17.65
N ASP A 270 19.71 -5.28 -18.17
CA ASP A 270 20.84 -5.98 -18.80
C ASP A 270 21.78 -6.68 -17.82
N GLY A 271 21.64 -6.39 -16.52
CA GLY A 271 22.43 -6.97 -15.44
C GLY A 271 23.82 -6.37 -15.24
N ASP A 272 24.23 -5.36 -16.00
CA ASP A 272 25.57 -4.79 -15.96
C ASP A 272 25.79 -3.77 -14.85
N GLU A 273 24.70 -3.20 -14.33
CA GLU A 273 24.76 -2.13 -13.34
C GLU A 273 23.92 -2.44 -12.10
N VAL A 274 24.40 -2.00 -10.94
CA VAL A 274 23.64 -1.93 -9.70
C VAL A 274 23.25 -0.48 -9.45
N TYR A 275 21.98 -0.24 -9.18
CA TYR A 275 21.45 1.08 -8.85
C TYR A 275 21.20 1.21 -7.35
N ILE A 276 21.76 2.26 -6.76
CA ILE A 276 21.41 2.74 -5.43
C ILE A 276 20.46 3.91 -5.63
N TRP A 277 19.19 3.70 -5.34
CA TRP A 277 18.16 4.74 -5.36
C TRP A 277 18.17 5.47 -4.02
N HIS A 278 18.10 6.79 -4.07
CA HIS A 278 17.95 7.63 -2.87
C HIS A 278 16.92 8.70 -3.16
N SER A 279 15.73 8.54 -2.57
CA SER A 279 14.54 9.31 -2.92
C SER A 279 13.79 9.78 -1.69
N SER A 280 13.37 11.04 -1.68
CA SER A 280 12.29 11.56 -0.84
C SER A 280 10.97 11.48 -1.60
N THR A 281 9.89 12.03 -1.05
CA THR A 281 8.59 12.09 -1.73
C THR A 281 8.62 13.01 -2.96
N GLU A 282 9.45 14.04 -2.96
CA GLU A 282 9.48 15.09 -4.00
C GLU A 282 10.79 15.14 -4.80
N THR A 283 11.82 14.43 -4.35
CA THR A 283 13.16 14.49 -4.95
C THR A 283 13.75 13.11 -5.04
N SER A 284 14.37 12.79 -6.16
CA SER A 284 15.05 11.51 -6.32
C SER A 284 16.44 11.63 -6.93
N GLY A 285 17.25 10.63 -6.67
CA GLY A 285 18.57 10.45 -7.22
C GLY A 285 18.92 8.98 -7.35
N VAL A 286 19.91 8.68 -8.17
CA VAL A 286 20.45 7.34 -8.33
C VAL A 286 21.96 7.38 -8.46
N SER A 287 22.63 6.44 -7.79
CA SER A 287 24.06 6.17 -7.99
C SER A 287 24.22 4.80 -8.63
N ILE A 288 25.17 4.72 -9.54
CA ILE A 288 25.44 3.53 -10.37
C ILE A 288 26.73 2.86 -9.92
N ILE A 289 26.70 1.54 -9.82
CA ILE A 289 27.88 0.68 -9.60
C ILE A 289 27.99 -0.27 -10.79
N ASP A 290 29.18 -0.39 -11.39
CA ASP A 290 29.48 -1.42 -12.38
C ASP A 290 29.43 -2.81 -11.72
N ALA A 291 28.44 -3.63 -12.06
CA ALA A 291 28.24 -4.94 -11.47
C ALA A 291 29.34 -5.97 -11.88
N ASN A 292 30.13 -5.67 -12.91
CA ASN A 292 31.21 -6.50 -13.40
C ASN A 292 32.56 -6.21 -12.72
N ASN A 293 32.65 -5.08 -12.00
CA ASN A 293 33.87 -4.66 -11.35
C ASN A 293 33.72 -4.72 -9.81
N PRO A 294 34.34 -5.69 -9.11
CA PRO A 294 34.22 -5.82 -7.67
C PRO A 294 34.83 -4.67 -6.87
N LYS A 295 35.56 -3.75 -7.52
CA LYS A 295 36.14 -2.54 -6.92
C LYS A 295 35.45 -1.26 -7.38
N ALA A 296 34.36 -1.36 -8.12
CA ALA A 296 33.61 -0.18 -8.55
C ALA A 296 33.07 0.59 -7.36
N LYS A 297 33.10 1.90 -7.49
CA LYS A 297 32.46 2.83 -6.55
C LYS A 297 31.09 3.22 -7.06
N ALA A 298 30.24 3.67 -6.16
CA ALA A 298 28.96 4.27 -6.52
C ALA A 298 29.20 5.67 -7.10
N GLU A 299 28.77 5.90 -8.32
CA GLU A 299 28.88 7.18 -9.03
C GLU A 299 27.48 7.74 -9.28
N PRO A 300 27.17 9.00 -8.92
CA PRO A 300 25.87 9.57 -9.15
C PRO A 300 25.57 9.69 -10.67
N PHE A 301 24.37 9.32 -11.09
CA PHE A 301 23.91 9.51 -12.47
C PHE A 301 23.80 11.01 -12.80
N TYR A 302 23.04 11.72 -11.96
CA TYR A 302 22.88 13.17 -12.04
C TYR A 302 22.64 13.71 -10.62
N PRO A 303 23.09 14.94 -10.28
CA PRO A 303 22.84 15.52 -8.98
C PRO A 303 21.37 15.60 -8.63
N ARG A 304 21.03 15.38 -7.35
CA ARG A 304 19.68 15.65 -6.83
C ARG A 304 19.40 17.16 -6.90
N GLU A 305 18.19 17.50 -7.29
CA GLU A 305 17.68 18.87 -7.29
C GLU A 305 16.31 18.87 -6.62
N ASP A 306 16.09 19.75 -5.68
CA ASP A 306 14.83 19.83 -4.92
C ASP A 306 13.62 19.92 -5.86
N GLY A 307 12.64 19.04 -5.62
CA GLY A 307 11.42 18.96 -6.42
C GLY A 307 11.59 18.27 -7.78
N ILE A 308 12.78 17.78 -8.12
CA ILE A 308 13.00 17.00 -9.34
C ILE A 308 13.08 15.52 -9.00
N GLU A 309 12.13 14.79 -9.55
CA GLU A 309 12.08 13.34 -9.49
C GLU A 309 12.58 12.74 -10.81
N TYR A 310 13.39 11.70 -10.74
CA TYR A 310 13.75 10.91 -11.91
C TYR A 310 14.09 9.48 -11.56
N SER A 311 13.85 8.59 -12.51
CA SER A 311 14.37 7.23 -12.53
C SER A 311 14.99 6.92 -13.88
N ILE A 312 15.84 5.89 -13.91
CA ILE A 312 16.56 5.50 -15.12
C ILE A 312 16.35 4.03 -15.47
N SER A 313 16.32 3.74 -16.75
CA SER A 313 16.40 2.38 -17.31
C SER A 313 17.40 2.37 -18.46
N LYS A 314 18.23 1.33 -18.53
CA LYS A 314 19.27 1.21 -19.55
C LYS A 314 18.84 0.29 -20.68
N LEU A 315 19.10 0.73 -21.91
CA LEU A 315 18.98 -0.08 -23.12
C LEU A 315 20.17 0.23 -24.04
N ASP A 316 21.03 -0.75 -24.28
CA ASP A 316 22.31 -0.58 -25.02
C ASP A 316 23.15 0.54 -24.40
N ASN A 317 23.55 1.52 -25.18
CA ASN A 317 24.34 2.68 -24.76
C ASN A 317 23.47 3.90 -24.41
N TRP A 318 22.19 3.69 -24.05
CA TRP A 318 21.27 4.76 -23.72
C TRP A 318 20.65 4.56 -22.34
N TYR A 319 20.53 5.65 -21.57
CA TYR A 319 19.63 5.73 -20.43
C TYR A 319 18.32 6.38 -20.84
N TYR A 320 17.23 5.74 -20.49
CA TYR A 320 15.88 6.30 -20.56
C TYR A 320 15.54 6.88 -19.20
N ILE A 321 15.11 8.14 -19.16
CA ILE A 321 14.95 8.93 -17.95
C ILE A 321 13.48 9.32 -17.82
N TYR A 322 12.79 8.71 -16.87
CA TYR A 322 11.45 9.10 -16.46
C TYR A 322 11.58 10.23 -15.45
N THR A 323 10.99 11.39 -15.69
CA THR A 323 11.21 12.57 -14.86
C THR A 323 10.08 13.61 -14.94
N ASN A 324 9.91 14.37 -13.85
CA ASN A 324 9.07 15.55 -13.82
C ASN A 324 9.82 16.85 -14.23
N TYR A 325 11.08 16.75 -14.66
CA TYR A 325 11.84 17.91 -15.12
C TYR A 325 11.11 18.63 -16.26
N GLN A 326 10.67 19.89 -16.02
CA GLN A 326 9.84 20.68 -16.92
C GLN A 326 8.59 19.92 -17.44
N ALA A 327 8.00 19.07 -16.59
CA ALA A 327 6.86 18.21 -16.95
C ALA A 327 6.05 17.86 -15.70
N VAL A 328 5.00 18.59 -15.41
CA VAL A 328 4.20 18.37 -14.19
C VAL A 328 3.63 16.95 -14.10
N ASN A 329 3.26 16.36 -15.24
CA ASN A 329 2.73 15.00 -15.36
C ASN A 329 3.76 13.98 -15.87
N PHE A 330 5.04 14.27 -15.67
CA PHE A 330 6.16 13.46 -16.11
C PHE A 330 6.33 13.36 -17.62
N ARG A 331 7.51 12.98 -18.01
CA ARG A 331 7.96 12.73 -19.38
C ARG A 331 8.99 11.62 -19.42
N LEU A 332 9.23 11.02 -20.58
CA LEU A 332 10.32 10.10 -20.80
C LEU A 332 11.36 10.76 -21.70
N MET A 333 12.57 10.85 -21.23
CA MET A 333 13.73 11.35 -21.99
C MET A 333 14.74 10.24 -22.18
N LYS A 334 15.74 10.46 -23.04
CA LYS A 334 16.90 9.58 -23.18
C LYS A 334 18.18 10.35 -23.37
N VAL A 335 19.29 9.76 -22.96
CA VAL A 335 20.63 10.30 -23.14
C VAL A 335 21.62 9.17 -23.39
N LYS A 336 22.68 9.43 -24.14
CA LYS A 336 23.77 8.47 -24.28
C LYS A 336 24.56 8.35 -22.97
N GLN A 337 25.08 7.15 -22.71
CA GLN A 337 25.83 6.88 -21.47
C GLN A 337 26.99 7.87 -21.28
N GLU A 338 27.78 8.16 -22.36
CA GLU A 338 28.89 9.10 -22.28
C GLU A 338 28.50 10.58 -22.08
N GLU A 339 27.22 10.92 -22.28
CA GLU A 339 26.68 12.27 -22.17
C GLU A 339 25.73 12.44 -20.94
N MET A 340 25.60 11.42 -20.10
CA MET A 340 24.57 11.37 -19.04
C MET A 340 24.62 12.55 -18.05
N HIS A 341 25.79 13.11 -17.81
CA HIS A 341 25.99 14.26 -16.91
C HIS A 341 25.66 15.62 -17.55
N ASP A 342 25.38 15.67 -18.85
CA ASP A 342 25.01 16.89 -19.57
C ASP A 342 23.48 16.89 -19.87
N ARG A 343 22.69 17.55 -19.03
CA ARG A 343 21.24 17.64 -19.23
C ARG A 343 20.84 18.26 -20.57
N SER A 344 21.67 19.09 -21.18
CA SER A 344 21.39 19.68 -22.49
C SER A 344 21.33 18.63 -23.61
N LYS A 345 21.84 17.44 -23.37
CA LYS A 345 21.82 16.30 -24.29
C LYS A 345 20.62 15.37 -24.10
N TRP A 346 19.82 15.61 -23.04
CA TRP A 346 18.63 14.80 -22.82
C TRP A 346 17.57 15.12 -23.89
N GLN A 347 17.05 14.09 -24.51
CA GLN A 347 16.11 14.19 -25.64
C GLN A 347 14.77 13.56 -25.26
N ASP A 348 13.66 14.16 -25.68
CA ASP A 348 12.35 13.57 -25.49
C ASP A 348 12.17 12.27 -26.26
N VAL A 349 11.61 11.28 -25.55
CA VAL A 349 11.03 10.06 -26.13
C VAL A 349 9.50 10.16 -26.06
N ILE A 350 8.97 10.53 -24.89
CA ILE A 350 7.57 10.87 -24.68
C ILE A 350 7.57 12.27 -24.09
N ALA A 351 7.07 13.25 -24.84
CA ALA A 351 7.06 14.64 -24.43
C ALA A 351 6.08 14.90 -23.27
N ALA A 352 6.34 15.96 -22.52
CA ALA A 352 5.44 16.43 -21.49
C ALA A 352 4.06 16.79 -22.03
N ASP A 353 3.00 16.41 -21.29
CA ASP A 353 1.62 16.77 -21.57
C ASP A 353 0.91 17.11 -20.25
N ASP A 354 0.38 18.34 -20.14
CA ASP A 354 -0.27 18.79 -18.91
C ASP A 354 -1.61 18.08 -18.64
N ASN A 355 -2.21 17.44 -19.64
CA ASN A 355 -3.49 16.73 -19.55
C ASN A 355 -3.37 15.22 -19.46
N THR A 356 -2.16 14.69 -19.67
CA THR A 356 -1.90 13.25 -19.70
C THR A 356 -0.67 12.94 -18.86
N GLN A 357 -0.86 12.17 -17.80
CA GLN A 357 0.23 11.71 -16.96
C GLN A 357 0.90 10.50 -17.60
N LEU A 358 2.23 10.52 -17.72
CA LEU A 358 3.01 9.31 -17.96
C LEU A 358 3.14 8.57 -16.62
N VAL A 359 2.61 7.34 -16.52
CA VAL A 359 2.53 6.59 -15.27
C VAL A 359 3.69 5.63 -15.11
N ASP A 360 3.96 4.83 -16.16
CA ASP A 360 4.99 3.80 -16.13
C ASP A 360 5.45 3.45 -17.53
N PHE A 361 6.59 2.78 -17.65
CA PHE A 361 7.10 2.29 -18.94
C PHE A 361 7.96 1.04 -18.78
N GLU A 362 8.08 0.26 -19.86
CA GLU A 362 8.91 -0.94 -19.93
C GLU A 362 9.67 -0.97 -21.25
N LEU A 363 10.97 -1.28 -21.19
CA LEU A 363 11.85 -1.37 -22.36
C LEU A 363 12.08 -2.82 -22.78
N PHE A 364 12.12 -3.01 -24.10
CA PHE A 364 12.54 -4.24 -24.78
C PHE A 364 13.53 -3.87 -25.88
N ASP A 365 14.21 -4.85 -26.52
CA ASP A 365 15.25 -4.61 -27.52
C ASP A 365 14.87 -3.57 -28.59
N ASP A 366 13.66 -3.65 -29.15
CA ASP A 366 13.17 -2.72 -30.20
C ASP A 366 11.78 -2.12 -29.84
N HIS A 367 11.34 -2.25 -28.59
CA HIS A 367 10.01 -1.75 -28.20
C HIS A 367 10.06 -1.03 -26.87
N LEU A 368 9.20 -0.03 -26.77
CA LEU A 368 8.82 0.67 -25.55
C LEU A 368 7.32 0.46 -25.34
N VAL A 369 6.93 -0.02 -24.15
CA VAL A 369 5.54 -0.07 -23.73
C VAL A 369 5.37 0.93 -22.61
N TYR A 370 4.33 1.76 -22.67
CA TYR A 370 4.13 2.78 -21.66
C TYR A 370 2.66 2.94 -21.29
N GLU A 371 2.44 3.20 -20.02
CA GLU A 371 1.13 3.48 -19.43
C GLU A 371 0.95 4.99 -19.27
N GLN A 372 -0.22 5.49 -19.65
CA GLN A 372 -0.63 6.88 -19.46
C GLN A 372 -2.00 6.93 -18.78
N ARG A 373 -2.27 8.06 -18.13
CA ARG A 373 -3.56 8.36 -17.51
C ARG A 373 -4.03 9.74 -17.97
N SER A 374 -5.22 9.78 -18.54
CA SER A 374 -5.88 11.03 -18.95
C SER A 374 -7.30 11.04 -18.41
N ASN A 375 -7.69 12.13 -17.77
CA ASN A 375 -9.00 12.26 -17.12
C ASN A 375 -9.35 11.03 -16.21
N GLY A 376 -8.36 10.49 -15.52
CA GLY A 376 -8.53 9.35 -14.63
C GLY A 376 -8.70 7.99 -15.30
N LEU A 377 -8.49 7.89 -16.60
CA LEU A 377 -8.58 6.65 -17.38
C LEU A 377 -7.21 6.22 -17.87
N ALA A 378 -6.87 4.95 -17.62
CA ALA A 378 -5.61 4.34 -18.02
C ALA A 378 -5.62 3.98 -19.52
N SER A 379 -4.46 4.08 -20.16
CA SER A 379 -4.19 3.58 -21.49
C SER A 379 -2.78 3.00 -21.58
N VAL A 380 -2.57 1.99 -22.41
CA VAL A 380 -1.26 1.36 -22.63
C VAL A 380 -0.96 1.37 -24.12
N THR A 381 0.24 1.84 -24.47
CA THR A 381 0.68 1.97 -25.87
C THR A 381 1.99 1.22 -26.06
N VAL A 382 2.12 0.55 -27.21
CA VAL A 382 3.36 -0.05 -27.69
C VAL A 382 3.96 0.85 -28.78
N ARG A 383 5.24 1.20 -28.63
CA ARG A 383 6.05 1.92 -29.63
C ARG A 383 7.20 1.04 -30.10
N GLN A 384 7.35 0.88 -31.38
CA GLN A 384 8.55 0.30 -31.96
C GLN A 384 9.65 1.37 -32.04
N LEU A 385 10.79 1.13 -31.41
CA LEU A 385 11.86 2.13 -31.26
C LEU A 385 12.56 2.45 -32.61
N SER A 386 12.77 1.44 -33.43
CA SER A 386 13.45 1.60 -34.73
C SER A 386 12.65 2.39 -35.76
N THR A 387 11.32 2.35 -35.71
CA THR A 387 10.44 2.99 -36.70
C THR A 387 9.63 4.15 -36.15
N GLY A 388 9.47 4.24 -34.83
CA GLY A 388 8.59 5.17 -34.16
C GLY A 388 7.09 4.84 -34.30
N LYS A 389 6.74 3.70 -34.91
CA LYS A 389 5.33 3.28 -35.05
C LYS A 389 4.72 2.93 -33.71
N GLU A 390 3.50 3.40 -33.47
CA GLU A 390 2.75 3.15 -32.25
C GLU A 390 1.39 2.53 -32.51
N PHE A 391 0.91 1.77 -31.50
CA PHE A 391 -0.47 1.31 -31.43
C PHE A 391 -0.89 1.11 -29.98
N PRO A 392 -2.20 1.37 -29.66
CA PRO A 392 -2.73 1.13 -28.32
C PRO A 392 -3.00 -0.37 -28.11
N LEU A 393 -2.85 -0.82 -26.87
CA LEU A 393 -3.42 -2.07 -26.40
C LEU A 393 -4.88 -1.85 -25.98
N THR A 394 -5.75 -2.79 -26.31
CA THR A 394 -7.20 -2.67 -26.06
C THR A 394 -7.66 -3.61 -24.97
N PHE A 395 -8.52 -3.12 -24.10
CA PHE A 395 -9.16 -3.85 -23.02
C PHE A 395 -10.68 -3.71 -23.10
N ASN A 396 -11.40 -4.60 -22.41
CA ASN A 396 -12.84 -4.69 -22.57
C ASN A 396 -13.64 -3.70 -21.72
N ASP A 397 -13.08 -3.24 -20.59
CA ASP A 397 -13.74 -2.29 -19.68
C ASP A 397 -13.33 -0.86 -20.02
N ASP A 398 -14.22 0.12 -19.81
CA ASP A 398 -13.92 1.54 -20.00
C ASP A 398 -13.04 2.11 -18.87
N ALA A 399 -13.24 1.62 -17.63
CA ALA A 399 -12.45 1.98 -16.46
C ALA A 399 -11.80 0.72 -15.86
N PHE A 400 -10.49 0.69 -15.88
CA PHE A 400 -9.69 -0.47 -15.48
C PHE A 400 -8.35 -0.06 -14.88
N ALA A 401 -7.69 -1.00 -14.23
CA ALA A 401 -6.29 -0.95 -13.88
C ALA A 401 -5.49 -1.89 -14.79
N ALA A 402 -4.34 -1.42 -15.27
CA ALA A 402 -3.39 -2.21 -16.02
C ALA A 402 -1.97 -1.93 -15.48
N TYR A 403 -1.22 -2.99 -15.20
CA TYR A 403 0.14 -2.89 -14.67
C TYR A 403 1.10 -3.70 -15.52
N LEU A 404 2.20 -3.09 -15.92
CA LEU A 404 3.34 -3.78 -16.52
C LEU A 404 3.96 -4.69 -15.46
N THR A 405 4.08 -5.99 -15.71
CA THR A 405 4.52 -6.96 -14.71
C THR A 405 5.27 -8.15 -15.31
N GLY A 406 6.25 -8.70 -14.61
CA GLY A 406 6.96 -9.91 -15.03
C GLY A 406 7.81 -9.79 -16.30
N ASN A 407 8.16 -8.57 -16.69
CA ASN A 407 8.91 -8.27 -17.92
C ASN A 407 10.40 -8.11 -17.63
N PHE A 408 11.08 -9.16 -17.18
CA PHE A 408 12.47 -9.07 -16.70
C PHE A 408 13.52 -9.09 -17.81
N GLU A 409 13.17 -9.53 -19.03
CA GLU A 409 14.13 -9.73 -20.10
C GLU A 409 13.90 -8.75 -21.27
N LEU A 410 14.98 -8.17 -21.79
CA LEU A 410 14.94 -7.23 -22.91
C LEU A 410 14.47 -7.91 -24.21
N ASP A 411 14.85 -9.16 -24.43
CA ASP A 411 14.57 -9.91 -25.66
C ASP A 411 13.17 -10.57 -25.70
N ASN A 412 12.32 -10.30 -24.70
CA ASN A 412 10.92 -10.76 -24.71
C ASN A 412 10.20 -10.24 -25.96
N LYS A 413 9.39 -11.11 -26.57
CA LYS A 413 8.57 -10.76 -27.75
C LYS A 413 7.14 -10.39 -27.40
N LYS A 414 6.77 -10.59 -26.14
CA LYS A 414 5.47 -10.24 -25.56
C LYS A 414 5.67 -9.40 -24.33
N VAL A 415 4.76 -8.46 -24.08
CA VAL A 415 4.67 -7.74 -22.81
C VAL A 415 3.58 -8.36 -21.95
N ARG A 416 3.89 -8.63 -20.70
CA ARG A 416 2.93 -9.10 -19.70
C ARG A 416 2.31 -7.93 -18.97
N ILE A 417 0.97 -7.97 -18.90
CA ILE A 417 0.15 -6.97 -18.21
C ILE A 417 -0.81 -7.69 -17.26
N TYR A 418 -0.86 -7.23 -16.01
CA TYR A 418 -1.93 -7.55 -15.09
C TYR A 418 -3.05 -6.55 -15.27
N TYR A 419 -4.26 -7.05 -15.46
CA TYR A 419 -5.46 -6.27 -15.72
C TYR A 419 -6.56 -6.61 -14.70
N SER A 420 -7.32 -5.61 -14.27
CA SER A 420 -8.52 -5.80 -13.46
C SER A 420 -9.47 -4.61 -13.61
N SER A 421 -10.76 -4.83 -13.41
CA SER A 421 -11.76 -3.79 -13.22
C SER A 421 -12.62 -4.10 -11.99
N LEU A 422 -13.56 -3.24 -11.64
CA LEU A 422 -14.47 -3.52 -10.50
C LEU A 422 -15.32 -4.78 -10.69
N THR A 423 -15.55 -5.20 -11.94
CA THR A 423 -16.36 -6.37 -12.29
C THR A 423 -15.55 -7.51 -12.92
N THR A 424 -14.31 -7.27 -13.32
CA THR A 424 -13.45 -8.27 -13.95
C THR A 424 -12.34 -8.71 -13.00
N PRO A 425 -12.28 -9.99 -12.59
CA PRO A 425 -11.21 -10.55 -11.78
C PRO A 425 -9.84 -10.32 -12.40
N GLY A 426 -8.81 -10.26 -11.55
CA GLY A 426 -7.43 -10.08 -11.97
C GLY A 426 -7.03 -11.05 -13.07
N THR A 427 -6.54 -10.52 -14.19
CA THR A 427 -6.23 -11.27 -15.40
C THR A 427 -4.82 -10.92 -15.87
N TYR A 428 -4.00 -11.93 -16.14
CA TYR A 428 -2.70 -11.78 -16.75
C TYR A 428 -2.82 -11.97 -18.26
N TYR A 429 -2.44 -10.95 -19.02
CA TYR A 429 -2.35 -10.97 -20.47
C TYR A 429 -0.89 -10.96 -20.93
N ASP A 430 -0.58 -11.69 -21.98
CA ASP A 430 0.60 -11.50 -22.80
C ASP A 430 0.19 -10.90 -24.15
N PHE A 431 0.69 -9.70 -24.45
CA PHE A 431 0.45 -9.02 -25.73
C PHE A 431 1.69 -9.13 -26.61
N ASP A 432 1.53 -9.55 -27.87
CA ASP A 432 2.60 -9.55 -28.85
C ASP A 432 3.04 -8.12 -29.17
N LEU A 433 4.34 -7.83 -29.04
CA LEU A 433 4.89 -6.48 -29.22
C LEU A 433 4.82 -5.97 -30.67
N LYS A 434 4.64 -6.85 -31.65
CA LYS A 434 4.56 -6.46 -33.08
C LYS A 434 3.13 -6.30 -33.56
N THR A 435 2.23 -7.15 -33.09
CA THR A 435 0.85 -7.23 -33.60
C THR A 435 -0.18 -6.67 -32.64
N GLY A 436 0.12 -6.62 -31.32
CA GLY A 436 -0.84 -6.25 -30.29
C GLY A 436 -1.86 -7.36 -29.98
N GLU A 437 -1.71 -8.54 -30.58
CA GLU A 437 -2.55 -9.68 -30.24
C GLU A 437 -2.35 -10.12 -28.80
N SER A 438 -3.45 -10.37 -28.08
CA SER A 438 -3.42 -10.75 -26.67
C SER A 438 -3.71 -12.23 -26.47
N GLU A 439 -3.09 -12.78 -25.45
CA GLU A 439 -3.37 -14.11 -24.92
C GLU A 439 -3.63 -14.00 -23.42
N ILE A 440 -4.71 -14.60 -22.93
CA ILE A 440 -4.97 -14.71 -21.49
C ILE A 440 -4.10 -15.84 -20.94
N MET A 441 -3.17 -15.48 -20.08
CA MET A 441 -2.28 -16.44 -19.42
C MET A 441 -2.96 -17.03 -18.18
N LYS A 442 -3.71 -16.20 -17.47
CA LYS A 442 -4.48 -16.60 -16.28
C LYS A 442 -5.52 -15.53 -15.95
N GLN A 443 -6.71 -15.97 -15.57
CA GLN A 443 -7.65 -15.15 -14.81
C GLN A 443 -7.81 -15.75 -13.41
N THR A 444 -7.72 -14.90 -12.38
CA THR A 444 -7.90 -15.34 -10.99
C THR A 444 -9.28 -15.97 -10.82
N PRO A 445 -9.38 -17.25 -10.42
CA PRO A 445 -10.68 -17.89 -10.25
C PRO A 445 -11.42 -17.29 -9.06
N VAL A 446 -12.73 -17.14 -9.22
CA VAL A 446 -13.66 -16.81 -8.14
C VAL A 446 -14.62 -17.98 -8.02
N LEU A 447 -14.47 -18.78 -6.97
CA LEU A 447 -15.29 -19.97 -6.78
C LEU A 447 -16.71 -19.62 -6.31
N GLY A 448 -17.63 -20.57 -6.42
CA GLY A 448 -19.05 -20.37 -6.08
C GLY A 448 -19.85 -19.82 -7.26
N ASP A 449 -20.95 -19.14 -6.96
CA ASP A 449 -21.94 -18.66 -7.94
C ASP A 449 -21.61 -17.27 -8.51
N PHE A 450 -20.33 -16.92 -8.61
CA PHE A 450 -19.93 -15.63 -9.17
C PHE A 450 -20.22 -15.57 -10.67
N ASP A 451 -20.99 -14.56 -11.07
CA ASP A 451 -21.21 -14.19 -12.45
C ASP A 451 -21.06 -12.66 -12.58
N ALA A 452 -20.06 -12.22 -13.34
CA ALA A 452 -19.75 -10.81 -13.54
C ALA A 452 -20.95 -10.01 -14.10
N ASP A 453 -21.82 -10.64 -14.88
CA ASP A 453 -23.01 -10.02 -15.48
C ASP A 453 -24.05 -9.60 -14.44
N ASN A 454 -23.99 -10.11 -13.21
CA ASN A 454 -24.87 -9.68 -12.12
C ASN A 454 -24.50 -8.31 -11.53
N TYR A 455 -23.29 -7.80 -11.81
CA TYR A 455 -22.75 -6.58 -11.23
C TYR A 455 -22.62 -5.47 -12.27
N GLN A 456 -22.73 -4.23 -11.80
CA GLN A 456 -22.56 -3.05 -12.62
C GLN A 456 -21.52 -2.14 -11.96
N SER A 457 -20.55 -1.68 -12.76
CA SER A 457 -19.66 -0.58 -12.38
C SER A 457 -20.09 0.71 -13.06
N GLU A 458 -19.89 1.82 -12.37
CA GLU A 458 -20.08 3.17 -12.91
C GLU A 458 -18.90 4.04 -12.50
N ARG A 459 -18.56 5.01 -13.35
CA ARG A 459 -17.66 6.11 -13.01
C ARG A 459 -18.47 7.40 -13.13
N ILE A 460 -18.57 8.13 -12.03
CA ILE A 460 -19.29 9.39 -11.96
C ILE A 460 -18.38 10.51 -11.45
N MET A 461 -18.79 11.75 -11.67
CA MET A 461 -18.13 12.93 -11.14
C MET A 461 -19.03 13.59 -10.11
N ILE A 462 -18.49 13.90 -8.95
CA ILE A 462 -19.19 14.62 -7.89
C ILE A 462 -18.51 15.96 -7.65
N LYS A 463 -19.28 17.02 -7.72
CA LYS A 463 -18.79 18.38 -7.54
C LYS A 463 -18.50 18.66 -6.06
N ALA A 464 -17.24 18.96 -5.76
CA ALA A 464 -16.83 19.42 -4.44
C ALA A 464 -17.24 20.89 -4.20
N ARG A 465 -17.21 21.32 -2.93
CA ARG A 465 -17.63 22.67 -2.50
C ARG A 465 -16.87 23.81 -3.16
N ASP A 466 -15.64 23.56 -3.60
CA ASP A 466 -14.80 24.53 -4.33
C ASP A 466 -14.98 24.46 -5.86
N GLY A 467 -15.92 23.65 -6.33
CA GLY A 467 -16.26 23.49 -7.73
C GLY A 467 -15.45 22.47 -8.51
N LYS A 468 -14.47 21.81 -7.88
CA LYS A 468 -13.71 20.72 -8.50
C LYS A 468 -14.59 19.47 -8.67
N GLU A 469 -14.38 18.75 -9.75
CA GLU A 469 -15.08 17.49 -10.04
C GLU A 469 -14.25 16.30 -9.52
N VAL A 470 -14.79 15.60 -8.52
CA VAL A 470 -14.11 14.43 -7.90
C VAL A 470 -14.60 13.15 -8.57
N PRO A 471 -13.70 12.35 -9.19
CA PRO A 471 -14.09 11.06 -9.76
C PRO A 471 -14.46 10.09 -8.65
N VAL A 472 -15.50 9.29 -8.89
CA VAL A 472 -15.96 8.23 -8.00
C VAL A 472 -16.20 6.98 -8.84
N SER A 473 -15.57 5.88 -8.43
CA SER A 473 -15.81 4.56 -9.01
C SER A 473 -16.79 3.78 -8.14
N LEU A 474 -17.88 3.30 -8.74
CA LEU A 474 -18.96 2.61 -8.06
C LEU A 474 -19.11 1.19 -8.58
N VAL A 475 -19.51 0.27 -7.71
CA VAL A 475 -19.97 -1.07 -8.10
C VAL A 475 -21.10 -1.51 -7.18
N TYR A 476 -22.07 -2.20 -7.78
CA TYR A 476 -23.22 -2.75 -7.08
C TYR A 476 -23.80 -3.97 -7.83
N ARG A 477 -24.60 -4.76 -7.14
CA ARG A 477 -25.37 -5.86 -7.75
C ARG A 477 -26.65 -5.32 -8.38
N LYS A 478 -26.86 -5.58 -9.67
CA LYS A 478 -27.93 -4.96 -10.49
C LYS A 478 -29.34 -5.18 -9.96
N ASP A 479 -29.64 -6.41 -9.52
CA ASP A 479 -30.97 -6.80 -9.04
C ASP A 479 -31.31 -6.27 -7.65
N LEU A 480 -30.29 -5.83 -6.89
CA LEU A 480 -30.45 -5.30 -5.54
C LEU A 480 -30.32 -3.77 -5.46
N PHE A 481 -29.83 -3.14 -6.52
CA PHE A 481 -29.66 -1.68 -6.57
C PHE A 481 -30.90 -0.97 -7.12
N LYS A 482 -31.37 0.07 -6.44
CA LYS A 482 -32.61 0.78 -6.81
C LYS A 482 -32.42 2.24 -7.20
N LYS A 483 -31.29 2.85 -6.88
CA LYS A 483 -31.01 4.29 -7.08
C LYS A 483 -32.08 5.21 -6.50
N ASP A 484 -32.70 4.81 -5.40
CA ASP A 484 -33.75 5.55 -4.68
C ASP A 484 -33.32 6.01 -3.28
N GLY A 485 -32.02 5.90 -2.95
CA GLY A 485 -31.49 6.28 -1.65
C GLY A 485 -31.80 5.29 -0.53
N THR A 486 -32.10 4.04 -0.83
CA THR A 486 -32.40 3.01 0.19
C THR A 486 -31.28 2.00 0.42
N ASN A 487 -30.32 1.90 -0.51
CA ASN A 487 -29.19 0.98 -0.40
C ASN A 487 -28.18 1.45 0.64
N PRO A 488 -27.58 0.56 1.43
CA PRO A 488 -26.42 0.92 2.25
C PRO A 488 -25.22 1.25 1.36
N LEU A 489 -24.44 2.26 1.79
CA LEU A 489 -23.26 2.75 1.06
C LEU A 489 -21.99 2.43 1.86
N TYR A 490 -21.05 1.78 1.21
CA TYR A 490 -19.69 1.58 1.71
C TYR A 490 -18.73 2.46 0.89
N GLN A 491 -18.20 3.50 1.51
CA GLN A 491 -17.31 4.47 0.87
C GLN A 491 -15.87 4.29 1.35
N TYR A 492 -14.96 4.10 0.41
CA TYR A 492 -13.52 3.96 0.67
C TYR A 492 -12.76 5.16 0.11
N GLY A 493 -11.72 5.58 0.81
CA GLY A 493 -10.77 6.59 0.34
C GLY A 493 -9.41 6.49 1.02
N TYR A 494 -8.41 7.08 0.40
CA TYR A 494 -7.04 7.16 0.92
C TYR A 494 -6.53 8.61 0.90
N GLY A 495 -6.19 9.14 -0.27
CA GLY A 495 -5.94 10.58 -0.50
C GLY A 495 -4.58 11.08 -0.03
N SER A 496 -3.53 10.27 -0.10
CA SER A 496 -2.17 10.67 0.27
C SER A 496 -1.12 10.01 -0.61
N TYR A 497 0.07 10.58 -0.65
CA TYR A 497 1.26 10.07 -1.38
C TYR A 497 1.07 9.94 -2.89
N GLY A 498 0.10 10.60 -3.47
CA GLY A 498 -0.27 10.38 -4.86
C GLY A 498 -0.87 8.99 -5.13
N ALA A 499 -1.10 8.18 -4.09
CA ALA A 499 -1.58 6.82 -4.23
C ALA A 499 -2.98 6.79 -4.86
N THR A 500 -3.06 6.30 -6.07
CA THR A 500 -4.31 6.08 -6.79
C THR A 500 -4.90 4.75 -6.39
N ILE A 501 -6.12 4.78 -5.82
CA ILE A 501 -6.86 3.57 -5.51
C ILE A 501 -7.56 3.14 -6.78
N GLU A 502 -6.97 2.16 -7.46
CA GLU A 502 -7.48 1.70 -8.75
C GLU A 502 -8.81 0.95 -8.62
N PRO A 503 -9.69 1.04 -9.63
CA PRO A 503 -10.97 0.34 -9.67
C PRO A 503 -10.78 -1.15 -9.99
N THR A 504 -10.23 -1.90 -9.05
CA THR A 504 -9.92 -3.33 -9.20
C THR A 504 -10.96 -4.23 -8.57
N PHE A 505 -11.05 -5.47 -9.05
CA PHE A 505 -11.89 -6.50 -8.51
C PHE A 505 -11.49 -6.91 -7.09
N GLY A 506 -12.49 -7.25 -6.27
CA GLY A 506 -12.28 -7.82 -4.94
C GLY A 506 -13.33 -8.88 -4.62
N SER A 507 -12.93 -10.15 -4.50
CA SER A 507 -13.86 -11.26 -4.22
C SER A 507 -14.55 -11.14 -2.86
N ALA A 508 -13.84 -10.62 -1.85
CA ALA A 508 -14.43 -10.35 -0.54
C ALA A 508 -15.54 -9.28 -0.58
N ARG A 509 -15.41 -8.31 -1.48
CA ARG A 509 -16.41 -7.26 -1.68
C ARG A 509 -17.76 -7.80 -2.14
N LEU A 510 -17.78 -8.94 -2.83
CA LEU A 510 -19.02 -9.60 -3.25
C LEU A 510 -19.95 -9.86 -2.08
N SER A 511 -19.45 -10.16 -0.89
CA SER A 511 -20.27 -10.35 0.31
C SER A 511 -21.06 -9.10 0.71
N LEU A 512 -20.51 -7.90 0.46
CA LEU A 512 -21.26 -6.64 0.60
C LEU A 512 -22.26 -6.43 -0.53
N LEU A 513 -21.83 -6.61 -1.78
CA LEU A 513 -22.66 -6.38 -2.96
C LEU A 513 -23.89 -7.31 -2.98
N ASP A 514 -23.69 -8.57 -2.60
CA ASP A 514 -24.76 -9.59 -2.51
C ASP A 514 -25.74 -9.33 -1.35
N ARG A 515 -25.42 -8.40 -0.47
CA ARG A 515 -26.30 -7.88 0.60
C ARG A 515 -26.88 -6.49 0.28
N GLY A 516 -26.75 -6.05 -0.99
CA GLY A 516 -27.34 -4.81 -1.49
C GLY A 516 -26.55 -3.55 -1.21
N PHE A 517 -25.28 -3.65 -0.77
CA PHE A 517 -24.42 -2.49 -0.65
C PHE A 517 -24.02 -1.92 -2.00
N VAL A 518 -23.92 -0.60 -2.06
CA VAL A 518 -23.14 0.10 -3.07
C VAL A 518 -21.73 0.31 -2.51
N PHE A 519 -20.72 -0.11 -3.25
CA PHE A 519 -19.32 0.15 -2.91
C PHE A 519 -18.83 1.31 -3.77
N ALA A 520 -18.22 2.31 -3.12
CA ALA A 520 -17.70 3.50 -3.77
C ALA A 520 -16.25 3.75 -3.40
N ILE A 521 -15.42 4.02 -4.41
CA ILE A 521 -14.06 4.56 -4.22
C ILE A 521 -14.11 6.05 -4.56
N ALA A 522 -13.85 6.91 -3.57
CA ALA A 522 -13.71 8.32 -3.77
C ALA A 522 -12.26 8.65 -4.16
N HIS A 523 -12.04 9.07 -5.41
CA HIS A 523 -10.71 9.42 -5.94
C HIS A 523 -10.35 10.87 -5.60
N ILE A 524 -10.25 11.13 -4.31
CA ILE A 524 -10.07 12.46 -3.72
C ILE A 524 -8.67 13.02 -3.97
N ARG A 525 -8.52 14.35 -3.83
CA ARG A 525 -7.21 15.02 -3.89
C ARG A 525 -6.26 14.45 -2.86
N GLY A 526 -4.98 14.47 -3.19
CA GLY A 526 -3.93 13.70 -2.51
C GLY A 526 -3.62 12.38 -3.20
N SER A 527 -4.43 11.96 -4.19
CA SER A 527 -4.12 10.90 -5.17
C SER A 527 -3.72 11.51 -6.51
N GLU A 528 -3.13 10.71 -7.39
CA GLU A 528 -2.81 11.09 -8.77
C GLU A 528 -3.89 10.64 -9.78
N MET A 529 -5.13 10.38 -9.35
CA MET A 529 -6.18 9.93 -10.25
C MET A 529 -6.40 10.90 -11.43
N LEU A 530 -6.31 12.19 -11.19
CA LEU A 530 -6.39 13.24 -12.22
C LEU A 530 -5.02 13.89 -12.51
N GLY A 531 -3.94 13.13 -12.35
CA GLY A 531 -2.57 13.58 -12.58
C GLY A 531 -1.91 14.21 -11.35
N ARG A 532 -0.66 14.64 -11.50
CA ARG A 532 0.15 15.19 -10.41
C ARG A 532 -0.47 16.44 -9.74
N PRO A 533 -1.09 17.38 -10.47
CA PRO A 533 -1.75 18.54 -9.83
C PRO A 533 -2.86 18.15 -8.84
N TRP A 534 -3.54 17.02 -9.05
CA TRP A 534 -4.56 16.49 -8.14
C TRP A 534 -3.96 16.02 -6.81
N TYR A 535 -2.76 15.46 -6.85
CA TYR A 535 -1.98 15.13 -5.69
C TYR A 535 -1.48 16.37 -4.95
N GLU A 536 -0.83 17.28 -5.65
CA GLU A 536 -0.29 18.52 -5.07
C GLU A 536 -1.36 19.36 -4.35
N ASP A 537 -2.59 19.35 -4.86
CA ASP A 537 -3.74 20.08 -4.30
C ASP A 537 -4.38 19.36 -3.07
N GLY A 538 -3.77 18.28 -2.60
CA GLY A 538 -4.23 17.48 -1.45
C GLY A 538 -3.14 17.12 -0.46
N LYS A 539 -2.01 17.84 -0.42
CA LYS A 539 -0.93 17.61 0.56
C LYS A 539 -0.46 18.89 1.23
N LYS A 540 0.37 18.78 2.26
CA LYS A 540 0.92 19.93 3.02
C LYS A 540 -0.18 20.94 3.36
N LEU A 541 -0.02 22.19 2.96
CA LEU A 541 -0.94 23.31 3.28
C LEU A 541 -2.28 23.26 2.51
N THR A 542 -2.49 22.23 1.68
CA THR A 542 -3.75 22.00 0.96
C THR A 542 -4.44 20.70 1.40
N LYS A 543 -3.93 20.02 2.42
CA LYS A 543 -4.43 18.73 2.90
C LYS A 543 -5.93 18.72 3.24
N GLN A 544 -6.48 19.83 3.68
CA GLN A 544 -7.91 19.94 3.98
C GLN A 544 -8.80 19.64 2.76
N ASN A 545 -8.30 19.85 1.54
CA ASN A 545 -9.03 19.49 0.32
C ASN A 545 -9.33 17.99 0.23
N THR A 546 -8.43 17.15 0.69
CA THR A 546 -8.64 15.69 0.78
C THR A 546 -9.89 15.35 1.61
N PHE A 547 -10.00 15.94 2.78
CA PHE A 547 -11.11 15.71 3.70
C PHE A 547 -12.42 16.30 3.18
N ASN A 548 -12.36 17.50 2.62
CA ASN A 548 -13.50 18.16 2.01
C ASN A 548 -14.06 17.34 0.84
N ASP A 549 -13.20 16.85 -0.05
CA ASP A 549 -13.59 16.01 -1.19
C ASP A 549 -14.34 14.76 -0.73
N PHE A 550 -13.82 14.06 0.28
CA PHE A 550 -14.46 12.84 0.77
C PHE A 550 -15.84 13.12 1.37
N ILE A 551 -15.97 14.17 2.17
CA ILE A 551 -17.25 14.62 2.76
C ILE A 551 -18.24 15.01 1.65
N ASP A 552 -17.80 15.76 0.66
CA ASP A 552 -18.65 16.23 -0.43
C ASP A 552 -19.07 15.08 -1.35
N VAL A 553 -18.19 14.08 -1.58
CA VAL A 553 -18.54 12.84 -2.27
C VAL A 553 -19.63 12.08 -1.50
N THR A 554 -19.51 11.96 -0.18
CA THR A 554 -20.57 11.33 0.65
C THR A 554 -21.92 11.99 0.43
N LYS A 555 -21.96 13.32 0.53
CA LYS A 555 -23.19 14.09 0.32
C LYS A 555 -23.75 13.90 -1.09
N GLY A 556 -22.90 13.99 -2.10
CA GLY A 556 -23.30 13.83 -3.50
C GLY A 556 -23.82 12.43 -3.82
N LEU A 557 -23.22 11.39 -3.27
CA LEU A 557 -23.70 10.00 -3.44
C LEU A 557 -25.09 9.78 -2.81
N VAL A 558 -25.32 10.34 -1.63
CA VAL A 558 -26.63 10.27 -0.96
C VAL A 558 -27.67 11.09 -1.73
N GLU A 559 -27.33 12.29 -2.16
CA GLU A 559 -28.21 13.18 -2.94
C GLU A 559 -28.63 12.56 -4.28
N GLN A 560 -27.71 11.85 -4.95
CA GLN A 560 -27.97 11.20 -6.22
C GLN A 560 -28.65 9.81 -6.08
N GLY A 561 -28.96 9.38 -4.85
CA GLY A 561 -29.68 8.15 -4.57
C GLY A 561 -28.85 6.87 -4.59
N TYR A 562 -27.52 6.99 -4.57
CA TYR A 562 -26.63 5.82 -4.48
C TYR A 562 -26.54 5.22 -3.08
N GLY A 563 -26.82 6.00 -2.04
CA GLY A 563 -26.77 5.55 -0.66
C GLY A 563 -27.85 6.14 0.21
N ALA A 564 -28.31 5.36 1.21
CA ALA A 564 -29.22 5.82 2.24
C ALA A 564 -28.49 6.74 3.22
N LYS A 565 -29.08 7.90 3.54
CA LYS A 565 -28.51 8.90 4.44
C LYS A 565 -28.11 8.34 5.81
N ASP A 566 -28.86 7.37 6.32
CA ASP A 566 -28.68 6.74 7.64
C ASP A 566 -27.88 5.42 7.59
N LYS A 567 -27.35 5.04 6.42
CA LYS A 567 -26.63 3.79 6.19
C LYS A 567 -25.33 4.02 5.40
N VAL A 568 -24.60 5.08 5.73
CA VAL A 568 -23.28 5.35 5.14
C VAL A 568 -22.20 4.84 6.06
N PHE A 569 -21.34 4.01 5.52
CA PHE A 569 -20.17 3.46 6.20
C PHE A 569 -18.92 3.88 5.44
N ALA A 570 -17.94 4.45 6.17
CA ALA A 570 -16.67 4.87 5.58
C ALA A 570 -15.51 4.08 6.17
N VAL A 571 -14.56 3.72 5.33
CA VAL A 571 -13.40 2.93 5.73
C VAL A 571 -12.12 3.48 5.12
N GLY A 572 -11.06 3.50 5.91
CA GLY A 572 -9.72 3.88 5.48
C GLY A 572 -8.64 3.34 6.40
N GLY A 573 -7.45 3.11 5.84
CA GLY A 573 -6.30 2.59 6.57
C GLY A 573 -5.07 3.50 6.45
N SER A 574 -4.19 3.51 7.46
CA SER A 574 -2.95 4.29 7.48
C SER A 574 -3.24 5.80 7.29
N ALA A 575 -2.74 6.43 6.24
CA ALA A 575 -3.15 7.80 5.88
C ALA A 575 -4.65 7.92 5.54
N GLY A 576 -5.28 6.85 5.05
CA GLY A 576 -6.74 6.76 4.95
C GLY A 576 -7.43 6.69 6.33
N GLY A 577 -6.73 6.24 7.36
CA GLY A 577 -7.15 6.33 8.76
C GLY A 577 -7.09 7.77 9.29
N LEU A 578 -6.11 8.56 8.89
CA LEU A 578 -6.11 10.01 9.11
C LEU A 578 -7.37 10.65 8.49
N LEU A 579 -7.69 10.29 7.26
CA LEU A 579 -8.92 10.72 6.59
C LEU A 579 -10.15 10.38 7.45
N MET A 580 -10.26 9.15 7.95
CA MET A 580 -11.37 8.74 8.82
C MET A 580 -11.45 9.60 10.09
N GLY A 581 -10.32 9.84 10.75
CA GLY A 581 -10.25 10.68 11.93
C GLY A 581 -10.65 12.13 11.67
N ALA A 582 -10.25 12.70 10.54
CA ALA A 582 -10.58 14.06 10.16
C ALA A 582 -12.08 14.23 9.85
N ILE A 583 -12.67 13.30 9.09
CA ILE A 583 -14.09 13.42 8.70
C ILE A 583 -15.05 13.26 9.88
N ILE A 584 -14.72 12.41 10.88
CA ILE A 584 -15.58 12.28 12.08
C ILE A 584 -15.49 13.49 13.01
N ASN A 585 -14.40 14.22 13.00
CA ASN A 585 -14.30 15.49 13.72
C ASN A 585 -15.11 16.60 13.02
N GLN A 586 -15.19 16.57 11.68
CA GLN A 586 -15.74 17.66 10.86
C GLN A 586 -17.20 17.43 10.44
N ALA A 587 -17.62 16.19 10.20
CA ALA A 587 -18.97 15.83 9.72
C ALA A 587 -19.44 14.48 10.27
N PRO A 588 -19.44 14.27 11.60
CA PRO A 588 -19.77 12.97 12.20
C PRO A 588 -21.18 12.48 11.87
N GLU A 589 -22.11 13.39 11.62
CA GLU A 589 -23.52 13.11 11.35
C GLU A 589 -23.77 12.42 10.00
N LEU A 590 -22.78 12.42 9.12
CA LEU A 590 -22.91 11.79 7.79
C LEU A 590 -22.72 10.27 7.83
N TYR A 591 -22.10 9.75 8.88
CA TYR A 591 -21.63 8.37 8.91
C TYR A 591 -22.34 7.56 10.00
N ARG A 592 -22.85 6.40 9.62
CA ARG A 592 -23.42 5.41 10.55
C ARG A 592 -22.32 4.63 11.25
N GLY A 593 -21.23 4.33 10.54
CA GLY A 593 -20.09 3.60 11.07
C GLY A 593 -18.80 3.90 10.33
N ILE A 594 -17.70 3.76 11.05
CA ILE A 594 -16.34 4.01 10.55
C ILE A 594 -15.46 2.81 10.85
N GLY A 595 -14.72 2.36 9.84
CA GLY A 595 -13.58 1.47 9.99
C GLY A 595 -12.27 2.26 9.84
N ALA A 596 -11.49 2.38 10.90
CA ALA A 596 -10.19 3.04 10.87
C ALA A 596 -9.09 2.02 11.19
N HIS A 597 -8.30 1.65 10.18
CA HIS A 597 -7.30 0.59 10.29
C HIS A 597 -5.90 1.19 10.30
N VAL A 598 -5.09 0.80 11.31
CA VAL A 598 -3.71 1.29 11.51
C VAL A 598 -3.61 2.80 11.30
N PRO A 599 -4.51 3.61 11.91
CA PRO A 599 -4.75 4.98 11.50
C PRO A 599 -3.66 5.95 11.99
N PHE A 600 -3.20 6.80 11.08
CA PHE A 600 -2.28 7.91 11.38
C PHE A 600 -3.06 9.10 11.94
N VAL A 601 -3.19 9.19 13.27
CA VAL A 601 -4.13 10.12 13.93
C VAL A 601 -3.49 11.12 14.89
N ASP A 602 -2.25 10.93 15.30
CA ASP A 602 -1.52 11.88 16.16
C ASP A 602 -0.42 12.60 15.36
N VAL A 603 -0.88 13.36 14.36
CA VAL A 603 -0.03 13.93 13.32
C VAL A 603 1.05 14.84 13.88
N VAL A 604 0.68 15.79 14.76
CA VAL A 604 1.61 16.81 15.26
C VAL A 604 2.66 16.20 16.16
N THR A 605 2.28 15.32 17.10
CA THR A 605 3.23 14.69 18.03
C THR A 605 4.20 13.80 17.29
N THR A 606 3.72 12.98 16.36
CA THR A 606 4.56 12.10 15.55
C THR A 606 5.51 12.88 14.67
N MET A 607 5.05 13.91 14.00
CA MET A 607 5.87 14.70 13.08
C MET A 607 6.88 15.63 13.79
N LEU A 608 6.76 15.84 15.10
CA LEU A 608 7.73 16.57 15.91
C LEU A 608 8.85 15.68 16.46
N ASP A 609 8.75 14.37 16.38
CA ASP A 609 9.69 13.43 16.99
C ASP A 609 10.40 12.58 15.92
N GLU A 610 11.62 12.99 15.56
CA GLU A 610 12.44 12.32 14.56
C GLU A 610 12.93 10.91 14.98
N SER A 611 12.76 10.53 16.25
CA SER A 611 13.06 9.16 16.72
C SER A 611 11.98 8.15 16.32
N ILE A 612 10.79 8.62 15.95
CA ILE A 612 9.70 7.76 15.47
C ILE A 612 10.00 7.37 14.01
N PRO A 613 9.87 6.08 13.66
CA PRO A 613 10.04 5.62 12.29
C PRO A 613 9.22 6.44 11.28
N LEU A 614 9.81 6.73 10.12
CA LEU A 614 9.29 7.48 8.98
C LEU A 614 9.17 9.00 9.18
N THR A 615 9.20 9.56 10.36
CA THR A 615 8.93 10.99 10.60
C THR A 615 9.72 11.91 9.65
N THR A 616 11.03 11.72 9.52
CA THR A 616 11.88 12.58 8.67
C THR A 616 11.57 12.42 7.18
N ASN A 617 11.13 11.26 6.74
CA ASN A 617 10.77 10.99 5.34
C ASN A 617 9.40 11.58 4.96
N GLU A 618 8.57 11.91 5.95
CA GLU A 618 7.19 12.33 5.77
C GLU A 618 7.01 13.86 5.71
N TYR A 619 8.08 14.63 5.89
CA TYR A 619 8.01 16.10 5.83
C TYR A 619 7.55 16.62 4.47
N ASP A 620 7.85 15.92 3.40
CA ASP A 620 7.42 16.28 2.04
C ASP A 620 5.93 16.04 1.81
N GLU A 621 5.31 15.12 2.56
CA GLU A 621 3.88 14.84 2.48
C GLU A 621 3.06 15.76 3.39
N TRP A 622 3.46 15.85 4.67
CA TRP A 622 2.69 16.55 5.70
C TRP A 622 3.18 17.97 5.98
N GLY A 623 4.44 18.25 5.69
CA GLY A 623 5.17 19.45 6.13
C GLY A 623 5.97 19.18 7.41
N ASN A 624 6.93 20.06 7.70
CA ASN A 624 7.75 19.97 8.91
C ASN A 624 7.20 20.91 9.99
N PRO A 625 6.62 20.40 11.11
CA PRO A 625 6.01 21.23 12.15
C PRO A 625 7.03 22.02 13.01
N ASN A 626 8.34 21.83 12.83
CA ASN A 626 9.34 22.76 13.33
C ASN A 626 9.24 24.14 12.67
N ASN A 627 8.59 24.22 11.51
CA ASN A 627 8.11 25.47 10.92
C ASN A 627 6.69 25.75 11.43
N LYS A 628 6.49 26.93 12.01
CA LYS A 628 5.20 27.33 12.62
C LYS A 628 4.02 27.25 11.66
N THR A 629 4.21 27.57 10.38
CA THR A 629 3.13 27.51 9.38
C THR A 629 2.60 26.11 9.20
N TYR A 630 3.47 25.11 9.11
CA TYR A 630 3.07 23.70 9.04
C TYR A 630 2.51 23.20 10.36
N TYR A 631 3.09 23.60 11.48
CA TYR A 631 2.56 23.27 12.81
C TYR A 631 1.12 23.72 12.98
N ASP A 632 0.84 25.00 12.75
CA ASP A 632 -0.52 25.55 12.87
C ASP A 632 -1.50 24.85 11.93
N TYR A 633 -1.07 24.53 10.71
CA TYR A 633 -1.91 23.85 9.74
C TYR A 633 -2.19 22.40 10.12
N MET A 634 -1.18 21.63 10.48
CA MET A 634 -1.35 20.24 10.97
C MET A 634 -2.25 20.19 12.20
N LEU A 635 -2.06 21.11 13.15
CA LEU A 635 -2.86 21.19 14.36
C LEU A 635 -4.34 21.42 14.05
N SER A 636 -4.64 22.14 12.95
CA SER A 636 -6.02 22.42 12.54
C SER A 636 -6.81 21.18 12.11
N TYR A 637 -6.13 20.10 11.67
CA TYR A 637 -6.80 18.88 11.21
C TYR A 637 -6.39 17.60 11.95
N SER A 638 -5.30 17.58 12.69
CA SER A 638 -4.82 16.37 13.40
C SER A 638 -5.94 15.73 14.19
N PRO A 639 -6.34 14.50 13.88
CA PRO A 639 -7.52 13.87 14.51
C PRO A 639 -7.44 13.84 16.02
N TYR A 640 -6.31 13.46 16.58
CA TYR A 640 -6.10 13.39 18.04
C TYR A 640 -6.28 14.76 18.71
N ASP A 641 -5.70 15.81 18.13
CA ASP A 641 -5.74 17.15 18.69
C ASP A 641 -7.14 17.80 18.58
N ASN A 642 -7.96 17.36 17.63
CA ASN A 642 -9.30 17.90 17.35
C ASN A 642 -10.46 17.06 17.91
N VAL A 643 -10.18 16.05 18.73
CA VAL A 643 -11.24 15.35 19.48
C VAL A 643 -11.90 16.32 20.44
N LYS A 644 -13.24 16.40 20.39
CA LYS A 644 -14.04 17.31 21.21
C LYS A 644 -15.30 16.64 21.72
N ALA A 645 -15.98 17.30 22.67
CA ALA A 645 -17.27 16.85 23.18
C ALA A 645 -18.34 16.98 22.08
N GLN A 646 -18.64 15.88 21.40
CA GLN A 646 -19.68 15.77 20.38
C GLN A 646 -20.10 14.31 20.19
N ASN A 647 -21.14 14.08 19.42
CA ASN A 647 -21.53 12.74 18.98
C ASN A 647 -20.60 12.26 17.87
N TYR A 648 -20.13 11.02 18.00
CA TYR A 648 -19.33 10.33 16.99
C TYR A 648 -20.09 9.12 16.44
N PRO A 649 -19.79 8.67 15.21
CA PRO A 649 -20.39 7.45 14.65
C PRO A 649 -19.95 6.20 15.42
N ASN A 650 -20.55 5.05 15.12
CA ASN A 650 -19.99 3.77 15.56
C ASN A 650 -18.61 3.58 14.92
N MET A 651 -17.66 3.06 15.68
CA MET A 651 -16.28 2.97 15.23
C MET A 651 -15.65 1.62 15.56
N LEU A 652 -14.95 1.07 14.58
CA LEU A 652 -13.98 0.01 14.77
C LEU A 652 -12.60 0.52 14.39
N VAL A 653 -11.71 0.56 15.36
CA VAL A 653 -10.30 0.95 15.19
C VAL A 653 -9.44 -0.30 15.35
N THR A 654 -8.52 -0.55 14.42
CA THR A 654 -7.60 -1.70 14.52
C THR A 654 -6.16 -1.25 14.38
N THR A 655 -5.25 -1.97 15.02
CA THR A 655 -3.80 -1.76 14.91
C THR A 655 -3.03 -3.08 15.08
N GLY A 656 -1.74 -3.05 14.81
CA GLY A 656 -0.79 -4.12 15.14
C GLY A 656 0.23 -3.62 16.16
N LEU A 657 0.53 -4.42 17.18
CA LEU A 657 1.51 -4.06 18.22
C LEU A 657 2.88 -3.75 17.62
N HIS A 658 3.27 -4.51 16.60
CA HIS A 658 4.59 -4.41 15.95
C HIS A 658 4.59 -3.47 14.73
N ASP A 659 3.56 -2.63 14.57
CA ASP A 659 3.48 -1.69 13.44
C ASP A 659 4.71 -0.79 13.37
N SER A 660 5.40 -0.80 12.23
CA SER A 660 6.60 -0.03 11.93
C SER A 660 6.33 1.22 11.07
N GLN A 661 5.09 1.40 10.61
CA GLN A 661 4.69 2.50 9.72
C GLN A 661 3.87 3.55 10.49
N VAL A 662 2.87 3.10 11.24
CA VAL A 662 2.08 3.91 12.17
C VAL A 662 2.12 3.21 13.52
N GLN A 663 2.74 3.83 14.50
CA GLN A 663 2.98 3.20 15.79
C GLN A 663 1.66 2.88 16.52
N TYR A 664 1.58 1.73 17.19
CA TYR A 664 0.39 1.23 17.88
C TYR A 664 -0.21 2.24 18.87
N PHE A 665 0.63 3.09 19.45
CA PHE A 665 0.19 4.05 20.47
C PHE A 665 -0.63 5.22 19.90
N GLU A 666 -0.54 5.52 18.61
CA GLU A 666 -1.36 6.58 18.01
C GLU A 666 -2.85 6.24 18.07
N PRO A 667 -3.35 5.12 17.51
CA PRO A 667 -4.75 4.74 17.67
C PRO A 667 -5.14 4.43 19.11
N MET A 668 -4.24 3.89 19.92
CA MET A 668 -4.50 3.62 21.35
C MET A 668 -4.82 4.91 22.11
N LYS A 669 -4.01 5.93 21.95
CA LYS A 669 -4.23 7.27 22.53
C LYS A 669 -5.53 7.91 22.02
N TRP A 670 -5.74 7.79 20.70
CA TRP A 670 -6.90 8.36 20.05
C TRP A 670 -8.22 7.76 20.57
N VAL A 671 -8.29 6.44 20.69
CA VAL A 671 -9.45 5.74 21.27
C VAL A 671 -9.68 6.15 22.72
N ALA A 672 -8.64 6.25 23.54
CA ALA A 672 -8.75 6.69 24.93
C ALA A 672 -9.35 8.12 25.01
N LYS A 673 -8.89 9.05 24.19
CA LYS A 673 -9.39 10.42 24.12
C LYS A 673 -10.82 10.51 23.57
N LEU A 674 -11.14 9.76 22.52
CA LEU A 674 -12.51 9.68 22.00
C LEU A 674 -13.48 9.16 23.07
N ARG A 675 -13.12 8.09 23.79
CA ARG A 675 -13.96 7.52 24.85
C ARG A 675 -14.21 8.49 26.00
N GLU A 676 -13.22 9.34 26.32
CA GLU A 676 -13.36 10.41 27.30
C GLU A 676 -14.32 11.52 26.83
N MET A 677 -14.28 11.88 25.56
CA MET A 677 -14.88 13.12 25.04
C MET A 677 -16.25 12.91 24.38
N LYS A 678 -16.52 11.71 23.84
CA LYS A 678 -17.77 11.44 23.11
C LYS A 678 -19.00 11.63 24.01
N THR A 679 -20.08 12.15 23.42
CA THR A 679 -21.35 12.44 24.14
C THR A 679 -22.52 11.56 23.71
N ASP A 680 -22.26 10.57 22.88
CA ASP A 680 -23.21 9.61 22.32
C ASP A 680 -23.08 8.22 22.97
N ASP A 681 -24.01 7.32 22.62
CA ASP A 681 -24.02 5.91 23.03
C ASP A 681 -23.56 4.97 21.90
N ASN A 682 -22.94 5.49 20.82
CA ASN A 682 -22.44 4.68 19.73
C ASN A 682 -21.21 3.86 20.18
N VAL A 683 -21.06 2.70 19.56
CA VAL A 683 -20.00 1.75 19.91
C VAL A 683 -18.64 2.28 19.43
N LEU A 684 -17.65 2.22 20.34
CA LEU A 684 -16.24 2.49 20.03
C LEU A 684 -15.40 1.29 20.45
N LEU A 685 -14.89 0.58 19.46
CA LEU A 685 -14.09 -0.64 19.63
C LEU A 685 -12.66 -0.42 19.18
N PHE A 686 -11.73 -0.99 19.93
CA PHE A 686 -10.32 -0.99 19.58
C PHE A 686 -9.78 -2.42 19.63
N LYS A 687 -9.21 -2.90 18.54
CA LYS A 687 -8.63 -4.23 18.44
C LYS A 687 -7.17 -4.16 18.00
N THR A 688 -6.30 -4.78 18.77
CA THR A 688 -4.86 -4.88 18.48
C THR A 688 -4.50 -6.32 18.15
N ASP A 689 -3.87 -6.53 17.01
CA ASP A 689 -3.17 -7.77 16.73
C ASP A 689 -1.82 -7.72 17.46
N MET A 690 -1.66 -8.59 18.46
CA MET A 690 -0.50 -8.57 19.35
C MET A 690 0.76 -9.15 18.70
N GLU A 691 0.62 -9.88 17.58
CA GLU A 691 1.70 -10.59 16.88
C GLU A 691 2.03 -9.99 15.52
N ALA A 692 1.30 -8.99 15.07
CA ALA A 692 1.45 -8.42 13.74
C ALA A 692 1.77 -6.92 13.75
N GLY A 693 2.18 -6.42 12.59
CA GLY A 693 2.45 -4.99 12.33
C GLY A 693 1.44 -4.38 11.36
N HIS A 694 1.91 -3.44 10.54
CA HIS A 694 1.08 -2.61 9.66
C HIS A 694 0.23 -3.41 8.65
N GLY A 695 0.73 -4.52 8.18
CA GLY A 695 0.02 -5.39 7.22
C GLY A 695 -0.94 -6.39 7.86
N GLY A 696 -1.07 -6.43 9.19
CA GLY A 696 -1.83 -7.46 9.90
C GLY A 696 -1.12 -8.81 9.92
N ALA A 697 -1.84 -9.87 10.30
CA ALA A 697 -1.32 -11.24 10.34
C ALA A 697 -0.72 -11.68 9.00
N SER A 698 0.20 -12.63 9.04
CA SER A 698 0.74 -13.27 7.85
C SER A 698 -0.18 -14.39 7.35
N SER A 699 -0.02 -14.77 6.07
CA SER A 699 -0.75 -15.89 5.45
C SER A 699 -2.28 -15.74 5.43
N PHE A 700 -2.98 -16.87 5.36
CA PHE A 700 -4.44 -16.94 5.47
C PHE A 700 -5.00 -16.57 6.85
N LYS A 701 -4.16 -16.45 7.89
CA LYS A 701 -4.57 -15.86 9.18
C LYS A 701 -5.13 -14.44 9.04
N ARG A 702 -4.89 -13.79 7.89
CA ARG A 702 -5.47 -12.48 7.54
C ARG A 702 -6.98 -12.51 7.23
N LEU A 703 -7.53 -13.66 6.93
CA LEU A 703 -8.97 -13.83 6.69
C LEU A 703 -9.72 -13.89 8.02
#